data_9f656b3e427d8c1920683f1085cf7553
#
_entry.id   9f656b3e427d8c1920683f1085cf7553
#
_cell.length_a   1.000
_cell.length_b   1.000
_cell.length_c   1.000
_cell.angle_alpha   90.00
_cell.angle_beta   90.00
_cell.angle_gamma   90.00
#
_symmetry.space_group_name_H-M   'P 1'
#
loop_
_entity.id
_entity.type
_entity.pdbx_description
1 polymer ?
#
loop_
_entity_poly.entity_id
_entity_poly.type
_entity_poly.pdbx_seq_one_letter_code
_entity_poly.pdbx_strand_id
1 'polypeptide(L)'
;MTLFERVFGGNDAVYGLTEAAIDNAIAQYGEGQAVSFPDTAYSLPCYYAVTGSKVGTLGELKQALGVVKTLMTRNPRLNDAFMSGVATALCAEFIEVLKYLNGATPYELPCYGHLSDAVIRNLGVPLVTGDIPGVAVILGSAPSADEAVALVKSYQSQGILVTLVGGVIDQLEEKGYKTGDNVRVIPLGKDVTAVIHVVSVALRAALIFGNITPGDAGSLMKYTMERVPAFVNAFKPLDDVIVACGAGAIALGFPVITNETENIYRVPKSLIVQEDVSKFNATSLEARDIKIKITTIDIPVSFASAFEGEIIRKGDMQVEVDGSRKDCFELVTTRDAAEIEDHKITVDGPELDEIPVGSKISLSYIVEVAGKNMQSDFESVMERKIHSFLNCIEGVMHTGQRDMIRIRVSKADFEAGFRFRHIGEVLYAKIKSEFDTVVDKCQVKIVVDEAKNKELRAMANEVFNRRDDRLRSMTDESVPVFYTCIMCQAFSPSHVCIVTPERLGLCGAVSWLDAKATNELDPQGPCQVVPKEHCIDERLGRYEDVDEAVQKYSHGALEHVTLYSLFQDPMTSCGCFECICGVEPVSMGVVITMREYAGMTPLGMTFSEMASMTGGGVQTPGFMGHGKHFIASKKFIAAEGGLGRIVWLPKELKEQMRDKLNEAAKELYDVDNFADMIADETICTEDPEELLNYLTEVGHPVLSMEPFDM
;
A
#
# COMPACT_ATOMS: atom_id res chain seq x y z
N MET A 1 -24.72 -16.73 -32.41
CA MET A 1 -24.54 -15.31 -31.99
C MET A 1 -23.03 -15.00 -32.08
N THR A 2 -22.67 -13.93 -32.77
CA THR A 2 -21.26 -13.51 -32.86
C THR A 2 -20.79 -12.91 -31.52
N LEU A 3 -19.47 -12.82 -31.30
CA LEU A 3 -18.91 -12.18 -30.09
C LEU A 3 -19.37 -10.71 -29.99
N PHE A 4 -19.48 -10.00 -31.11
CA PHE A 4 -20.00 -8.64 -31.12
C PHE A 4 -21.46 -8.53 -30.67
N GLU A 5 -22.32 -9.42 -31.15
CA GLU A 5 -23.74 -9.47 -30.73
C GLU A 5 -23.85 -9.75 -29.22
N ARG A 6 -22.97 -10.56 -28.67
CA ARG A 6 -22.94 -10.86 -27.25
C ARG A 6 -22.49 -9.63 -26.43
N VAL A 7 -21.43 -8.92 -26.86
CA VAL A 7 -21.00 -7.66 -26.23
C VAL A 7 -22.12 -6.63 -26.23
N PHE A 8 -22.80 -6.47 -27.37
CA PHE A 8 -23.88 -5.49 -27.48
C PHE A 8 -25.11 -5.90 -26.65
N GLY A 9 -25.47 -7.18 -26.63
CA GLY A 9 -26.56 -7.68 -25.81
C GLY A 9 -26.31 -7.51 -24.31
N GLY A 10 -25.10 -7.85 -23.85
CA GLY A 10 -24.69 -7.63 -22.45
C GLY A 10 -24.68 -6.15 -22.06
N ASN A 11 -24.17 -5.29 -22.96
CA ASN A 11 -24.21 -3.85 -22.74
C ASN A 11 -25.64 -3.28 -22.65
N ASP A 12 -26.56 -3.72 -23.54
CA ASP A 12 -27.96 -3.31 -23.49
C ASP A 12 -28.64 -3.76 -22.18
N ALA A 13 -28.35 -4.95 -21.72
CA ALA A 13 -28.90 -5.48 -20.46
C ALA A 13 -28.44 -4.66 -19.26
N VAL A 14 -27.13 -4.38 -19.15
CA VAL A 14 -26.58 -3.58 -18.03
C VAL A 14 -27.06 -2.13 -18.11
N TYR A 15 -27.13 -1.53 -19.30
CA TYR A 15 -27.66 -0.17 -19.49
C TYR A 15 -29.10 -0.06 -19.01
N GLY A 16 -29.97 -1.00 -19.41
CA GLY A 16 -31.37 -1.00 -18.98
C GLY A 16 -31.54 -1.15 -17.46
N LEU A 17 -30.71 -2.02 -16.82
CA LEU A 17 -30.69 -2.15 -15.37
C LEU A 17 -30.24 -0.84 -14.70
N THR A 18 -29.22 -0.17 -15.25
CA THR A 18 -28.71 1.10 -14.74
C THR A 18 -29.76 2.20 -14.81
N GLU A 19 -30.42 2.35 -15.96
CA GLU A 19 -31.49 3.33 -16.16
C GLU A 19 -32.62 3.15 -15.13
N ALA A 20 -33.08 1.91 -14.96
CA ALA A 20 -34.13 1.59 -13.99
C ALA A 20 -33.67 1.84 -12.53
N ALA A 21 -32.42 1.51 -12.20
CA ALA A 21 -31.85 1.74 -10.87
C ALA A 21 -31.75 3.22 -10.52
N ILE A 22 -31.26 4.06 -11.46
CA ILE A 22 -31.18 5.53 -11.29
C ILE A 22 -32.57 6.13 -11.13
N ASP A 23 -33.56 5.74 -11.97
CA ASP A 23 -34.91 6.25 -11.90
C ASP A 23 -35.57 5.92 -10.57
N ASN A 24 -35.38 4.71 -10.05
CA ASN A 24 -35.85 4.30 -8.75
C ASN A 24 -35.19 5.10 -7.61
N ALA A 25 -33.86 5.31 -7.69
CA ALA A 25 -33.15 6.11 -6.70
C ALA A 25 -33.62 7.57 -6.67
N ILE A 26 -33.82 8.19 -7.86
CA ILE A 26 -34.36 9.55 -7.96
C ILE A 26 -35.78 9.63 -7.40
N ALA A 27 -36.62 8.65 -7.68
CA ALA A 27 -37.99 8.60 -7.14
C ALA A 27 -38.00 8.49 -5.60
N GLN A 28 -37.01 7.82 -5.02
CA GLN A 28 -36.91 7.61 -3.59
C GLN A 28 -36.24 8.78 -2.85
N TYR A 29 -35.15 9.34 -3.40
CA TYR A 29 -34.26 10.29 -2.70
C TYR A 29 -34.28 11.69 -3.30
N GLY A 30 -34.79 11.87 -4.55
CA GLY A 30 -34.73 13.13 -5.28
C GLY A 30 -33.43 13.33 -6.06
N GLU A 31 -33.48 14.20 -7.08
CA GLU A 31 -32.33 14.47 -7.99
C GLU A 31 -31.12 15.12 -7.28
N GLY A 32 -31.35 15.84 -6.16
CA GLY A 32 -30.31 16.52 -5.39
C GLY A 32 -29.52 15.62 -4.45
N GLN A 33 -29.91 14.35 -4.30
CA GLN A 33 -29.19 13.40 -3.43
C GLN A 33 -27.76 13.24 -3.90
N ALA A 34 -26.79 13.40 -2.99
CA ALA A 34 -25.37 13.21 -3.25
C ALA A 34 -25.05 11.76 -3.61
N VAL A 35 -24.14 11.59 -4.55
CA VAL A 35 -23.65 10.29 -5.05
C VAL A 35 -22.13 10.25 -4.98
N SER A 36 -21.60 9.34 -4.17
CA SER A 36 -20.15 9.09 -4.08
C SER A 36 -19.87 7.73 -3.48
N PHE A 37 -18.77 7.11 -3.87
CA PHE A 37 -18.19 6.03 -3.09
C PHE A 37 -17.54 6.61 -1.81
N PRO A 38 -17.44 5.84 -0.71
CA PRO A 38 -16.77 6.28 0.49
C PRO A 38 -15.25 6.36 0.32
N ASP A 39 -14.61 7.29 1.04
CA ASP A 39 -13.15 7.47 1.10
C ASP A 39 -12.48 7.40 -0.28
N THR A 40 -12.87 8.32 -1.15
CA THR A 40 -12.25 8.53 -2.48
C THR A 40 -12.21 10.01 -2.81
N ALA A 41 -11.15 10.46 -3.48
CA ALA A 41 -11.03 11.82 -4.01
C ALA A 41 -11.99 12.08 -5.19
N TYR A 42 -12.56 11.04 -5.77
CA TYR A 42 -13.41 11.13 -6.96
C TYR A 42 -14.70 10.36 -6.74
N SER A 43 -15.85 11.05 -6.80
CA SER A 43 -17.17 10.45 -6.52
C SER A 43 -17.48 9.24 -7.42
N LEU A 44 -17.14 9.33 -8.71
CA LEU A 44 -17.24 8.27 -9.72
C LEU A 44 -15.92 8.17 -10.49
N PRO A 45 -14.93 7.47 -9.94
CA PRO A 45 -13.55 7.52 -10.46
C PRO A 45 -13.41 6.98 -11.89
N CYS A 46 -14.16 5.94 -12.29
CA CYS A 46 -14.08 5.40 -13.65
C CYS A 46 -14.71 6.35 -14.66
N TYR A 47 -15.88 6.87 -14.37
CA TYR A 47 -16.53 7.85 -15.23
C TYR A 47 -15.66 9.12 -15.37
N TYR A 48 -15.13 9.61 -14.26
CA TYR A 48 -14.24 10.78 -14.27
C TYR A 48 -12.96 10.52 -15.05
N ALA A 49 -12.30 9.39 -14.86
CA ALA A 49 -11.08 9.05 -15.59
C ALA A 49 -11.32 8.97 -17.11
N VAL A 50 -12.44 8.38 -17.52
CA VAL A 50 -12.75 8.16 -18.95
C VAL A 50 -13.29 9.42 -19.65
N THR A 51 -14.08 10.25 -18.94
CA THR A 51 -14.81 11.37 -19.57
C THR A 51 -14.28 12.76 -19.21
N GLY A 52 -13.53 12.89 -18.12
CA GLY A 52 -13.11 14.16 -17.54
C GLY A 52 -14.22 14.91 -16.79
N SER A 53 -15.43 14.35 -16.70
CA SER A 53 -16.59 15.01 -16.10
C SER A 53 -16.86 14.49 -14.69
N LYS A 54 -17.12 15.39 -13.74
CA LYS A 54 -17.49 15.03 -12.37
C LYS A 54 -19.00 14.84 -12.27
N VAL A 55 -19.41 13.97 -11.36
CA VAL A 55 -20.80 13.70 -11.00
C VAL A 55 -20.90 13.71 -9.47
N GLY A 56 -21.79 14.50 -8.90
CA GLY A 56 -21.97 14.63 -7.47
C GLY A 56 -23.40 14.35 -7.00
N THR A 57 -24.39 14.30 -7.91
CA THR A 57 -25.82 14.10 -7.56
C THR A 57 -26.50 13.07 -8.46
N LEU A 58 -27.65 12.53 -8.01
CA LEU A 58 -28.48 11.62 -8.81
C LEU A 58 -28.96 12.24 -10.12
N GLY A 59 -29.28 13.54 -10.14
CA GLY A 59 -29.67 14.27 -11.35
C GLY A 59 -28.52 14.32 -12.37
N GLU A 60 -27.31 14.61 -11.90
CA GLU A 60 -26.11 14.58 -12.74
C GLU A 60 -25.77 13.16 -13.19
N LEU A 61 -25.98 12.14 -12.34
CA LEU A 61 -25.79 10.73 -12.69
C LEU A 61 -26.70 10.31 -13.84
N LYS A 62 -27.96 10.79 -13.84
CA LYS A 62 -28.90 10.56 -14.94
C LYS A 62 -28.45 11.23 -16.24
N GLN A 63 -27.90 12.43 -16.15
CA GLN A 63 -27.29 13.11 -17.33
C GLN A 63 -26.06 12.35 -17.84
N ALA A 64 -25.19 11.88 -16.93
CA ALA A 64 -24.02 11.09 -17.24
C ALA A 64 -24.39 9.77 -17.96
N LEU A 65 -25.50 9.13 -17.59
CA LEU A 65 -25.99 7.95 -18.31
C LEU A 65 -26.32 8.28 -19.76
N GLY A 66 -26.83 9.48 -20.05
CA GLY A 66 -27.01 9.97 -21.42
C GLY A 66 -25.69 10.09 -22.21
N VAL A 67 -24.62 10.51 -21.55
CA VAL A 67 -23.27 10.52 -22.15
C VAL A 67 -22.81 9.09 -22.45
N VAL A 68 -22.95 8.17 -21.49
CA VAL A 68 -22.58 6.75 -21.67
C VAL A 68 -23.30 6.13 -22.86
N LYS A 69 -24.57 6.50 -23.11
CA LYS A 69 -25.35 6.04 -24.27
C LYS A 69 -24.67 6.37 -25.60
N THR A 70 -23.93 7.48 -25.69
CA THR A 70 -23.23 7.86 -26.92
C THR A 70 -22.05 6.93 -27.27
N LEU A 71 -21.53 6.20 -26.27
CA LEU A 71 -20.49 5.19 -26.48
C LEU A 71 -21.04 3.86 -27.03
N MET A 72 -22.34 3.66 -26.92
CA MET A 72 -23.04 2.42 -27.29
C MET A 72 -23.28 2.32 -28.79
N THR A 73 -22.20 2.22 -29.57
CA THR A 73 -22.29 2.00 -31.01
C THR A 73 -22.55 0.51 -31.32
N ARG A 74 -23.20 0.23 -32.47
CA ARG A 74 -23.71 -1.11 -32.81
C ARG A 74 -23.18 -1.67 -34.12
N ASN A 75 -22.09 -1.11 -34.65
CA ASN A 75 -21.47 -1.67 -35.85
C ASN A 75 -20.61 -2.90 -35.44
N PRO A 76 -20.59 -3.98 -36.22
CA PRO A 76 -19.81 -5.17 -35.90
C PRO A 76 -18.31 -4.95 -36.17
N ARG A 77 -17.73 -3.97 -35.47
CA ARG A 77 -16.32 -3.61 -35.51
C ARG A 77 -15.73 -3.72 -34.13
N LEU A 78 -14.43 -4.04 -34.07
CA LEU A 78 -13.72 -4.21 -32.80
C LEU A 78 -13.77 -2.96 -31.92
N ASN A 79 -13.58 -1.78 -32.52
CA ASN A 79 -13.66 -0.52 -31.78
C ASN A 79 -15.05 -0.27 -31.16
N ASP A 80 -16.12 -0.58 -31.90
CA ASP A 80 -17.50 -0.44 -31.39
C ASP A 80 -17.77 -1.42 -30.23
N ALA A 81 -17.24 -2.63 -30.29
CA ALA A 81 -17.33 -3.58 -29.20
C ALA A 81 -16.57 -3.11 -27.96
N PHE A 82 -15.38 -2.53 -28.13
CA PHE A 82 -14.62 -1.94 -27.03
C PHE A 82 -15.32 -0.75 -26.38
N MET A 83 -15.86 0.17 -27.18
CA MET A 83 -16.63 1.30 -26.67
C MET A 83 -17.88 0.87 -25.93
N SER A 84 -18.60 -0.16 -26.44
CA SER A 84 -19.71 -0.78 -25.71
C SER A 84 -19.27 -1.47 -24.42
N GLY A 85 -18.09 -2.07 -24.41
CA GLY A 85 -17.49 -2.63 -23.18
C GLY A 85 -17.17 -1.56 -22.15
N VAL A 86 -16.59 -0.42 -22.58
CA VAL A 86 -16.36 0.75 -21.69
C VAL A 86 -17.70 1.25 -21.14
N ALA A 87 -18.73 1.41 -22.00
CA ALA A 87 -20.06 1.80 -21.56
C ALA A 87 -20.63 0.83 -20.50
N THR A 88 -20.39 -0.48 -20.68
CA THR A 88 -20.79 -1.48 -19.68
C THR A 88 -20.09 -1.27 -18.34
N ALA A 89 -18.78 -1.00 -18.33
CA ALA A 89 -18.02 -0.73 -17.11
C ALA A 89 -18.53 0.53 -16.41
N LEU A 90 -18.83 1.62 -17.14
CA LEU A 90 -19.40 2.84 -16.56
C LEU A 90 -20.81 2.63 -16.01
N CYS A 91 -21.66 1.84 -16.70
CA CYS A 91 -22.96 1.44 -16.18
C CYS A 91 -22.83 0.62 -14.89
N ALA A 92 -21.85 -0.30 -14.82
CA ALA A 92 -21.57 -1.06 -13.61
C ALA A 92 -21.16 -0.13 -12.45
N GLU A 93 -20.33 0.90 -12.70
CA GLU A 93 -19.99 1.90 -11.68
C GLU A 93 -21.24 2.62 -11.17
N PHE A 94 -22.16 3.00 -12.06
CA PHE A 94 -23.40 3.68 -11.69
C PHE A 94 -24.32 2.77 -10.85
N ILE A 95 -24.43 1.50 -11.17
CA ILE A 95 -25.19 0.54 -10.34
C ILE A 95 -24.54 0.40 -8.96
N GLU A 96 -23.22 0.23 -8.93
CA GLU A 96 -22.51 -0.03 -7.69
C GLU A 96 -22.53 1.19 -6.74
N VAL A 97 -22.38 2.41 -7.24
CA VAL A 97 -22.44 3.60 -6.38
C VAL A 97 -23.81 3.82 -5.74
N LEU A 98 -24.89 3.44 -6.41
CA LEU A 98 -26.24 3.54 -5.85
C LEU A 98 -26.45 2.68 -4.60
N LYS A 99 -25.63 1.66 -4.42
CA LYS A 99 -25.65 0.82 -3.20
C LYS A 99 -25.13 1.57 -1.97
N TYR A 100 -24.41 2.70 -2.15
CA TYR A 100 -23.77 3.49 -1.08
C TYR A 100 -24.56 4.77 -0.70
N LEU A 101 -25.75 5.01 -1.26
CA LEU A 101 -26.52 6.25 -1.07
C LEU A 101 -26.84 6.61 0.40
N ASN A 102 -26.84 5.64 1.29
CA ASN A 102 -27.19 5.85 2.72
C ASN A 102 -25.97 5.81 3.64
N GLY A 103 -24.75 5.85 3.09
CA GLY A 103 -23.50 5.73 3.85
C GLY A 103 -23.28 4.37 4.52
N ALA A 104 -24.17 3.40 4.26
CA ALA A 104 -24.00 2.05 4.77
C ALA A 104 -23.04 1.26 3.88
N THR A 105 -22.28 0.34 4.45
CA THR A 105 -21.54 -0.65 3.69
C THR A 105 -22.56 -1.64 3.10
N PRO A 106 -22.76 -1.67 1.77
CA PRO A 106 -23.86 -2.45 1.16
C PRO A 106 -23.55 -3.94 1.06
N TYR A 107 -22.35 -4.33 1.41
CA TYR A 107 -21.90 -5.70 1.32
C TYR A 107 -21.74 -6.31 2.71
N GLU A 108 -22.27 -7.53 2.85
CA GLU A 108 -22.02 -8.36 4.03
C GLU A 108 -20.74 -9.19 3.79
N LEU A 109 -20.03 -9.48 4.87
CA LEU A 109 -18.87 -10.36 4.79
C LEU A 109 -19.29 -11.71 4.16
N PRO A 110 -18.41 -12.29 3.30
CA PRO A 110 -17.02 -11.93 3.08
C PRO A 110 -16.76 -10.84 2.02
N CYS A 111 -17.78 -10.25 1.39
CA CYS A 111 -17.61 -9.30 0.29
C CYS A 111 -17.26 -7.90 0.79
N TYR A 112 -16.32 -7.23 0.10
CA TYR A 112 -15.78 -5.92 0.44
C TYR A 112 -16.41 -4.77 -0.37
N GLY A 113 -16.87 -5.05 -1.60
CA GLY A 113 -17.34 -4.00 -2.52
C GLY A 113 -16.24 -3.00 -2.89
N HIS A 114 -16.52 -1.71 -2.67
CA HIS A 114 -15.59 -0.64 -3.01
C HIS A 114 -14.32 -0.69 -2.14
N LEU A 115 -13.17 -0.65 -2.81
CA LEU A 115 -11.87 -0.51 -2.15
C LEU A 115 -11.52 0.97 -2.07
N SER A 116 -11.42 1.51 -0.85
CA SER A 116 -11.14 2.91 -0.60
C SER A 116 -9.76 3.35 -1.08
N ASP A 117 -9.53 4.68 -1.17
CA ASP A 117 -8.22 5.23 -1.49
C ASP A 117 -7.16 4.87 -0.43
N ALA A 118 -7.55 4.72 0.84
CA ALA A 118 -6.67 4.25 1.91
C ALA A 118 -6.17 2.83 1.64
N VAL A 119 -7.05 1.93 1.18
CA VAL A 119 -6.68 0.56 0.79
C VAL A 119 -5.68 0.58 -0.37
N ILE A 120 -5.93 1.40 -1.40
CA ILE A 120 -5.01 1.53 -2.54
C ILE A 120 -3.63 2.01 -2.10
N ARG A 121 -3.56 3.00 -1.20
CA ARG A 121 -2.29 3.52 -0.68
C ARG A 121 -1.55 2.49 0.16
N ASN A 122 -2.25 1.67 0.92
CA ASN A 122 -1.65 0.58 1.68
C ASN A 122 -1.10 -0.52 0.77
N LEU A 123 -1.75 -0.80 -0.35
CA LEU A 123 -1.25 -1.70 -1.39
C LEU A 123 -0.11 -1.09 -2.22
N GLY A 124 0.03 0.23 -2.23
CA GLY A 124 0.99 0.94 -3.07
C GLY A 124 2.44 0.56 -2.77
N VAL A 125 2.84 0.49 -1.50
CA VAL A 125 4.22 0.10 -1.12
C VAL A 125 4.52 -1.34 -1.54
N PRO A 126 3.71 -2.36 -1.21
CA PRO A 126 3.93 -3.74 -1.67
C PRO A 126 3.95 -3.91 -3.18
N LEU A 127 3.14 -3.14 -3.92
CA LEU A 127 3.17 -3.13 -5.39
C LEU A 127 4.47 -2.53 -5.94
N VAL A 128 4.97 -1.48 -5.30
CA VAL A 128 6.23 -0.81 -5.69
C VAL A 128 7.45 -1.67 -5.37
N THR A 129 7.47 -2.34 -4.23
CA THR A 129 8.56 -3.23 -3.80
C THR A 129 8.55 -4.57 -4.55
N GLY A 130 7.43 -4.92 -5.17
CA GLY A 130 7.23 -6.22 -5.83
C GLY A 130 6.76 -7.34 -4.88
N ASP A 131 6.46 -7.01 -3.62
CA ASP A 131 5.82 -7.95 -2.68
C ASP A 131 4.41 -8.35 -3.13
N ILE A 132 3.77 -7.49 -3.95
CA ILE A 132 2.63 -7.81 -4.79
C ILE A 132 3.07 -7.68 -6.25
N PRO A 133 3.51 -8.76 -6.90
CA PRO A 133 4.01 -8.69 -8.27
C PRO A 133 2.92 -8.46 -9.31
N GLY A 134 1.65 -8.69 -8.95
CA GLY A 134 0.53 -8.49 -9.84
C GLY A 134 -0.83 -8.69 -9.17
N VAL A 135 -1.90 -8.42 -9.93
CA VAL A 135 -3.30 -8.52 -9.50
C VAL A 135 -4.06 -9.43 -10.45
N ALA A 136 -4.60 -10.53 -9.91
CA ALA A 136 -5.52 -11.43 -10.60
C ALA A 136 -6.96 -11.04 -10.29
N VAL A 137 -7.80 -10.88 -11.32
CA VAL A 137 -9.25 -10.76 -11.21
C VAL A 137 -9.88 -12.06 -11.64
N ILE A 138 -10.56 -12.77 -10.74
CA ILE A 138 -11.26 -14.01 -11.07
C ILE A 138 -12.74 -13.70 -11.16
N LEU A 139 -13.32 -13.94 -12.34
CA LEU A 139 -14.69 -13.58 -12.71
C LEU A 139 -15.52 -14.82 -13.08
N GLY A 140 -16.65 -14.98 -12.41
CA GLY A 140 -17.59 -16.07 -12.64
C GLY A 140 -17.39 -17.27 -11.70
N SER A 141 -17.63 -18.48 -12.19
CA SER A 141 -17.46 -19.73 -11.44
C SER A 141 -16.46 -20.63 -12.13
N ALA A 142 -15.51 -21.19 -11.41
CA ALA A 142 -14.62 -22.22 -11.92
C ALA A 142 -15.43 -23.51 -12.27
N PRO A 143 -14.88 -24.41 -13.08
CA PRO A 143 -15.58 -25.67 -13.40
C PRO A 143 -15.89 -26.52 -12.16
N SER A 144 -15.11 -26.38 -11.10
CA SER A 144 -15.36 -27.00 -9.78
C SER A 144 -14.76 -26.13 -8.65
N ALA A 145 -15.25 -26.32 -7.43
CA ALA A 145 -14.71 -25.67 -6.25
C ALA A 145 -13.23 -26.03 -5.97
N ASP A 146 -12.83 -27.26 -6.30
CA ASP A 146 -11.43 -27.69 -6.16
C ASP A 146 -10.51 -26.97 -7.14
N GLU A 147 -10.95 -26.76 -8.40
CA GLU A 147 -10.20 -25.96 -9.37
C GLU A 147 -10.14 -24.48 -9.00
N ALA A 148 -11.23 -23.93 -8.42
CA ALA A 148 -11.24 -22.59 -7.87
C ALA A 148 -10.16 -22.42 -6.78
N VAL A 149 -10.13 -23.32 -5.81
CA VAL A 149 -9.13 -23.32 -4.72
C VAL A 149 -7.71 -23.48 -5.28
N ALA A 150 -7.51 -24.44 -6.20
CA ALA A 150 -6.20 -24.67 -6.79
C ALA A 150 -5.65 -23.45 -7.52
N LEU A 151 -6.50 -22.78 -8.30
CA LEU A 151 -6.10 -21.55 -9.02
C LEU A 151 -5.79 -20.40 -8.06
N VAL A 152 -6.67 -20.12 -7.10
CA VAL A 152 -6.45 -19.05 -6.10
C VAL A 152 -5.17 -19.32 -5.31
N LYS A 153 -4.98 -20.55 -4.82
CA LYS A 153 -3.77 -20.95 -4.11
C LYS A 153 -2.50 -20.79 -4.96
N SER A 154 -2.59 -21.10 -6.26
CA SER A 154 -1.45 -20.95 -7.17
C SER A 154 -1.00 -19.49 -7.30
N TYR A 155 -1.94 -18.53 -7.34
CA TYR A 155 -1.63 -17.11 -7.34
C TYR A 155 -1.11 -16.64 -5.97
N GLN A 156 -1.81 -17.01 -4.90
CA GLN A 156 -1.46 -16.63 -3.53
C GLN A 156 -0.05 -17.09 -3.16
N SER A 157 0.34 -18.32 -3.52
CA SER A 157 1.69 -18.85 -3.28
C SER A 157 2.80 -18.09 -4.02
N GLN A 158 2.45 -17.25 -4.97
CA GLN A 158 3.35 -16.38 -5.71
C GLN A 158 3.26 -14.90 -5.27
N GLY A 159 2.50 -14.61 -4.23
CA GLY A 159 2.30 -13.25 -3.71
C GLY A 159 1.33 -12.39 -4.52
N ILE A 160 0.69 -12.92 -5.55
CA ILE A 160 -0.31 -12.23 -6.38
C ILE A 160 -1.52 -11.85 -5.52
N LEU A 161 -1.97 -10.62 -5.63
CA LEU A 161 -3.25 -10.18 -5.06
C LEU A 161 -4.39 -10.75 -5.90
N VAL A 162 -5.26 -11.52 -5.28
CA VAL A 162 -6.42 -12.13 -5.94
C VAL A 162 -7.68 -11.38 -5.56
N THR A 163 -8.43 -10.90 -6.55
CA THR A 163 -9.76 -10.33 -6.38
C THR A 163 -10.80 -11.23 -7.00
N LEU A 164 -11.92 -11.43 -6.30
CA LEU A 164 -12.94 -12.40 -6.65
C LEU A 164 -14.27 -11.71 -6.95
N VAL A 165 -14.91 -12.09 -8.05
CA VAL A 165 -16.24 -11.59 -8.45
C VAL A 165 -17.08 -12.74 -8.96
N GLY A 166 -18.30 -12.86 -8.42
CA GLY A 166 -19.26 -13.87 -8.85
C GLY A 166 -19.17 -15.18 -8.07
N GLY A 167 -19.61 -16.27 -8.67
CA GLY A 167 -19.81 -17.57 -8.00
C GLY A 167 -18.53 -18.26 -7.50
N VAL A 168 -17.34 -17.83 -7.91
CA VAL A 168 -16.08 -18.30 -7.34
C VAL A 168 -16.01 -18.03 -5.83
N ILE A 169 -16.68 -16.98 -5.33
CA ILE A 169 -16.74 -16.66 -3.91
C ILE A 169 -17.45 -17.80 -3.15
N ASP A 170 -18.62 -18.22 -3.62
CA ASP A 170 -19.37 -19.33 -3.01
C ASP A 170 -18.58 -20.65 -3.04
N GLN A 171 -17.83 -20.89 -4.13
CA GLN A 171 -16.98 -22.08 -4.27
C GLN A 171 -15.84 -22.12 -3.25
N LEU A 172 -15.23 -20.98 -2.95
CA LEU A 172 -14.19 -20.89 -1.91
C LEU A 172 -14.80 -21.01 -0.51
N GLU A 173 -15.98 -20.41 -0.26
CA GLU A 173 -16.72 -20.54 0.99
C GLU A 173 -17.09 -22.01 1.27
N GLU A 174 -17.58 -22.75 0.25
CA GLU A 174 -17.90 -24.18 0.35
C GLU A 174 -16.68 -25.00 0.83
N LYS A 175 -15.49 -24.64 0.38
CA LYS A 175 -14.25 -25.32 0.78
C LYS A 175 -13.65 -24.78 2.06
N GLY A 176 -14.24 -23.78 2.70
CA GLY A 176 -13.71 -23.14 3.90
C GLY A 176 -12.37 -22.43 3.65
N TYR A 177 -12.12 -22.00 2.40
CA TYR A 177 -10.89 -21.31 2.03
C TYR A 177 -10.85 -19.92 2.65
N LYS A 178 -9.72 -19.54 3.24
CA LYS A 178 -9.55 -18.23 3.88
C LYS A 178 -9.52 -17.13 2.82
N THR A 179 -10.38 -16.14 2.98
CA THR A 179 -10.42 -14.92 2.18
C THR A 179 -10.24 -13.69 3.06
N GLY A 180 -9.81 -12.60 2.49
CA GLY A 180 -9.58 -11.33 3.17
C GLY A 180 -8.41 -10.56 2.54
N ASP A 181 -8.30 -9.29 2.89
CA ASP A 181 -7.18 -8.43 2.53
C ASP A 181 -5.86 -8.90 3.18
N ASN A 182 -5.96 -9.39 4.40
CA ASN A 182 -4.86 -9.92 5.20
C ASN A 182 -4.18 -11.17 4.59
N VAL A 183 -4.89 -11.92 3.73
CA VAL A 183 -4.34 -13.07 2.98
C VAL A 183 -4.32 -12.83 1.48
N ARG A 184 -4.53 -11.59 1.06
CA ARG A 184 -4.50 -11.12 -0.34
C ARG A 184 -5.46 -11.89 -1.27
N VAL A 185 -6.61 -12.33 -0.74
CA VAL A 185 -7.71 -12.94 -1.50
C VAL A 185 -8.98 -12.18 -1.16
N ILE A 186 -9.36 -11.20 -1.98
CA ILE A 186 -10.39 -10.22 -1.67
C ILE A 186 -11.65 -10.47 -2.48
N PRO A 187 -12.73 -10.99 -1.86
CA PRO A 187 -14.06 -11.07 -2.47
C PRO A 187 -14.65 -9.66 -2.63
N LEU A 188 -14.97 -9.25 -3.86
CA LEU A 188 -15.52 -7.92 -4.11
C LEU A 188 -17.05 -7.92 -4.08
N GLY A 189 -17.68 -8.89 -4.70
CA GLY A 189 -19.13 -9.03 -4.74
C GLY A 189 -19.58 -10.20 -5.63
N LYS A 190 -20.79 -10.72 -5.38
CA LYS A 190 -21.34 -11.86 -6.11
C LYS A 190 -21.96 -11.47 -7.46
N ASP A 191 -22.31 -10.19 -7.65
CA ASP A 191 -22.78 -9.67 -8.92
C ASP A 191 -21.61 -9.31 -9.83
N VAL A 192 -21.76 -9.53 -11.13
CA VAL A 192 -20.72 -9.24 -12.15
C VAL A 192 -20.36 -7.75 -12.17
N THR A 193 -21.31 -6.85 -11.86
CA THR A 193 -21.06 -5.40 -11.76
C THR A 193 -19.98 -5.05 -10.74
N ALA A 194 -19.77 -5.89 -9.71
CA ALA A 194 -18.71 -5.70 -8.71
C ALA A 194 -17.28 -5.72 -9.29
N VAL A 195 -17.10 -6.20 -10.55
CA VAL A 195 -15.79 -6.12 -11.24
C VAL A 195 -15.29 -4.68 -11.35
N ILE A 196 -16.21 -3.70 -11.36
CA ILE A 196 -15.85 -2.30 -11.44
C ILE A 196 -15.01 -1.83 -10.24
N HIS A 197 -15.14 -2.46 -9.08
CA HIS A 197 -14.37 -2.08 -7.91
C HIS A 197 -12.86 -2.28 -8.10
N VAL A 198 -12.44 -3.34 -8.79
CA VAL A 198 -11.01 -3.54 -9.12
C VAL A 198 -10.58 -2.69 -10.30
N VAL A 199 -11.43 -2.51 -11.31
CA VAL A 199 -11.16 -1.58 -12.43
C VAL A 199 -10.96 -0.16 -11.90
N SER A 200 -11.82 0.28 -10.98
CA SER A 200 -11.71 1.57 -10.31
C SER A 200 -10.36 1.75 -9.59
N VAL A 201 -9.80 0.70 -8.97
CA VAL A 201 -8.45 0.78 -8.36
C VAL A 201 -7.40 1.15 -9.41
N ALA A 202 -7.41 0.50 -10.56
CA ALA A 202 -6.45 0.77 -11.63
C ALA A 202 -6.59 2.18 -12.22
N LEU A 203 -7.82 2.65 -12.41
CA LEU A 203 -8.06 3.99 -12.96
C LEU A 203 -7.75 5.10 -11.94
N ARG A 204 -8.03 4.88 -10.66
CA ARG A 204 -7.57 5.80 -9.59
C ARG A 204 -6.05 5.84 -9.50
N ALA A 205 -5.38 4.70 -9.65
CA ALA A 205 -3.92 4.69 -9.71
C ALA A 205 -3.38 5.53 -10.88
N ALA A 206 -4.01 5.47 -12.05
CA ALA A 206 -3.64 6.30 -13.19
C ALA A 206 -3.83 7.81 -12.91
N LEU A 207 -4.92 8.18 -12.24
CA LEU A 207 -5.18 9.58 -11.87
C LEU A 207 -4.23 10.08 -10.78
N ILE A 208 -4.07 9.31 -9.69
CA ILE A 208 -3.32 9.73 -8.49
C ILE A 208 -1.81 9.57 -8.69
N PHE A 209 -1.36 8.41 -9.17
CA PHE A 209 0.06 8.09 -9.28
C PHE A 209 0.64 8.42 -10.67
N GLY A 210 -0.15 8.23 -11.72
CA GLY A 210 0.24 8.50 -13.09
C GLY A 210 0.11 9.97 -13.51
N ASN A 211 -0.59 10.78 -12.73
CA ASN A 211 -0.96 12.16 -13.07
C ASN A 211 -1.62 12.26 -14.47
N ILE A 212 -2.44 11.26 -14.81
CA ILE A 212 -3.13 11.22 -16.11
C ILE A 212 -4.28 12.22 -16.09
N THR A 213 -4.33 13.07 -17.11
CA THR A 213 -5.44 14.03 -17.27
C THR A 213 -6.75 13.28 -17.50
N PRO A 214 -7.77 13.49 -16.66
CA PRO A 214 -9.09 12.87 -16.85
C PRO A 214 -9.67 13.19 -18.22
N GLY A 215 -10.23 12.19 -18.90
CA GLY A 215 -10.74 12.30 -20.27
C GLY A 215 -9.72 11.97 -21.36
N ASP A 216 -8.44 11.84 -21.04
CA ASP A 216 -7.41 11.34 -21.96
C ASP A 216 -7.38 9.81 -21.99
N ALA A 217 -8.30 9.22 -22.74
CA ALA A 217 -8.43 7.77 -22.86
C ALA A 217 -7.14 7.10 -23.42
N GLY A 218 -6.37 7.80 -24.24
CA GLY A 218 -5.14 7.26 -24.82
C GLY A 218 -4.04 7.10 -23.77
N SER A 219 -3.78 8.14 -23.00
CA SER A 219 -2.82 8.12 -21.89
C SER A 219 -3.27 7.19 -20.76
N LEU A 220 -4.57 7.14 -20.47
CA LEU A 220 -5.16 6.23 -19.48
C LEU A 220 -4.88 4.77 -19.85
N MET A 221 -5.22 4.37 -21.09
CA MET A 221 -4.99 3.00 -21.57
C MET A 221 -3.49 2.67 -21.61
N LYS A 222 -2.64 3.60 -22.05
CA LYS A 222 -1.20 3.42 -22.05
C LYS A 222 -0.66 3.17 -20.62
N TYR A 223 -1.08 3.97 -19.65
CA TYR A 223 -0.67 3.82 -18.26
C TYR A 223 -1.10 2.45 -17.68
N THR A 224 -2.36 2.06 -17.87
CA THR A 224 -2.87 0.76 -17.39
C THR A 224 -2.13 -0.41 -18.02
N MET A 225 -1.85 -0.34 -19.32
CA MET A 225 -1.09 -1.37 -20.03
C MET A 225 0.37 -1.48 -19.56
N GLU A 226 1.03 -0.37 -19.29
CA GLU A 226 2.47 -0.35 -19.01
C GLU A 226 2.80 -0.44 -17.51
N ARG A 227 1.89 0.06 -16.64
CA ARG A 227 2.17 0.27 -15.22
C ARG A 227 1.31 -0.54 -14.26
N VAL A 228 0.14 -1.04 -14.69
CA VAL A 228 -0.74 -1.81 -13.82
C VAL A 228 -0.63 -3.31 -14.15
N PRO A 229 0.05 -4.10 -13.32
CA PRO A 229 0.29 -5.51 -13.58
C PRO A 229 -0.95 -6.37 -13.25
N ALA A 230 -2.10 -6.10 -13.90
CA ALA A 230 -3.37 -6.77 -13.65
C ALA A 230 -3.88 -7.51 -14.89
N PHE A 231 -4.63 -8.59 -14.65
CA PHE A 231 -5.27 -9.42 -15.68
C PHE A 231 -6.58 -10.03 -15.17
N VAL A 232 -7.44 -10.50 -16.10
CA VAL A 232 -8.74 -11.08 -15.79
C VAL A 232 -8.78 -12.54 -16.21
N ASN A 233 -9.21 -13.42 -15.32
CA ASN A 233 -9.56 -14.81 -15.61
C ASN A 233 -11.09 -14.96 -15.60
N ALA A 234 -11.68 -15.31 -16.72
CA ALA A 234 -13.11 -15.46 -16.88
C ALA A 234 -13.46 -16.89 -17.28
N PHE A 235 -14.28 -17.57 -16.47
CA PHE A 235 -14.65 -18.98 -16.68
C PHE A 235 -15.90 -19.12 -17.53
N LYS A 236 -15.95 -20.15 -18.38
CA LYS A 236 -17.18 -20.60 -19.07
C LYS A 236 -18.15 -21.27 -18.10
N PRO A 237 -19.47 -21.18 -18.32
CA PRO A 237 -20.09 -20.44 -19.43
C PRO A 237 -20.05 -18.92 -19.16
N LEU A 238 -19.63 -18.16 -20.15
CA LEU A 238 -19.73 -16.72 -20.10
C LEU A 238 -21.16 -16.34 -20.50
N ASP A 239 -21.82 -15.50 -19.69
CA ASP A 239 -23.02 -14.79 -20.14
C ASP A 239 -22.65 -13.56 -20.95
N ASP A 240 -23.64 -12.91 -21.57
CA ASP A 240 -23.37 -11.75 -22.41
C ASP A 240 -22.87 -10.52 -21.62
N VAL A 241 -23.23 -10.42 -20.32
CA VAL A 241 -22.76 -9.35 -19.43
C VAL A 241 -21.29 -9.53 -19.11
N ILE A 242 -20.85 -10.76 -18.79
CA ILE A 242 -19.43 -11.08 -18.58
C ILE A 242 -18.62 -10.80 -19.85
N VAL A 243 -19.15 -11.14 -21.03
CA VAL A 243 -18.50 -10.85 -22.31
C VAL A 243 -18.36 -9.36 -22.55
N ALA A 244 -19.38 -8.57 -22.23
CA ALA A 244 -19.33 -7.11 -22.33
C ALA A 244 -18.36 -6.48 -21.32
N CYS A 245 -18.33 -6.96 -20.08
CA CYS A 245 -17.34 -6.56 -19.08
C CYS A 245 -15.90 -6.89 -19.51
N GLY A 246 -15.70 -8.09 -20.08
CA GLY A 246 -14.39 -8.49 -20.64
C GLY A 246 -13.93 -7.59 -21.79
N ALA A 247 -14.84 -7.19 -22.68
CA ALA A 247 -14.53 -6.21 -23.73
C ALA A 247 -14.11 -4.84 -23.14
N GLY A 248 -14.77 -4.41 -22.06
CA GLY A 248 -14.40 -3.19 -21.31
C GLY A 248 -13.02 -3.31 -20.67
N ALA A 249 -12.73 -4.43 -20.03
CA ALA A 249 -11.40 -4.69 -19.43
C ALA A 249 -10.29 -4.59 -20.48
N ILE A 250 -10.47 -5.20 -21.66
CA ILE A 250 -9.50 -5.13 -22.76
C ILE A 250 -9.35 -3.70 -23.28
N ALA A 251 -10.45 -2.98 -23.43
CA ALA A 251 -10.43 -1.58 -23.85
C ALA A 251 -9.69 -0.66 -22.87
N LEU A 252 -9.69 -1.02 -21.60
CA LEU A 252 -8.98 -0.32 -20.53
C LEU A 252 -7.55 -0.85 -20.30
N GLY A 253 -7.06 -1.78 -21.14
CA GLY A 253 -5.67 -2.23 -21.16
C GLY A 253 -5.38 -3.53 -20.40
N PHE A 254 -6.41 -4.30 -19.98
CA PHE A 254 -6.21 -5.55 -19.25
C PHE A 254 -6.44 -6.77 -20.13
N PRO A 255 -5.50 -7.74 -20.18
CA PRO A 255 -5.75 -8.99 -20.87
C PRO A 255 -6.80 -9.84 -20.13
N VAL A 256 -7.62 -10.54 -20.91
CA VAL A 256 -8.62 -11.50 -20.44
C VAL A 256 -8.21 -12.90 -20.88
N ILE A 257 -8.10 -13.81 -19.94
CA ILE A 257 -7.83 -15.23 -20.17
C ILE A 257 -9.12 -16.00 -19.88
N THR A 258 -9.55 -16.85 -20.81
CA THR A 258 -10.80 -17.61 -20.66
C THR A 258 -10.65 -19.02 -21.20
N ASN A 259 -11.42 -19.95 -20.63
CA ASN A 259 -11.58 -21.31 -21.19
C ASN A 259 -12.82 -21.43 -22.13
N GLU A 260 -13.45 -20.31 -22.48
CA GLU A 260 -14.49 -20.23 -23.48
C GLU A 260 -13.89 -20.37 -24.87
N THR A 261 -14.41 -21.32 -25.67
CA THR A 261 -13.93 -21.60 -27.04
C THR A 261 -14.96 -21.27 -28.11
N GLU A 262 -16.22 -21.09 -27.72
CA GLU A 262 -17.29 -20.88 -28.68
C GLU A 262 -17.32 -19.42 -29.19
N ASN A 263 -17.43 -19.28 -30.53
CA ASN A 263 -17.57 -17.97 -31.20
C ASN A 263 -16.41 -16.99 -31.03
N ILE A 264 -15.23 -17.45 -30.62
CA ILE A 264 -14.03 -16.60 -30.47
C ILE A 264 -13.20 -16.64 -31.75
N TYR A 265 -13.63 -15.91 -32.78
CA TYR A 265 -12.91 -15.76 -34.04
C TYR A 265 -12.40 -14.33 -34.20
N ARG A 266 -11.13 -14.17 -34.61
CA ARG A 266 -10.48 -12.86 -34.89
C ARG A 266 -10.49 -11.92 -33.68
N VAL A 267 -10.12 -12.44 -32.52
CA VAL A 267 -10.07 -11.70 -31.27
C VAL A 267 -8.77 -10.86 -31.15
N PRO A 268 -8.78 -9.78 -30.38
CA PRO A 268 -7.57 -9.03 -30.06
C PRO A 268 -6.58 -9.93 -29.31
N LYS A 269 -5.29 -9.62 -29.42
CA LYS A 269 -4.22 -10.35 -28.69
C LYS A 269 -4.41 -10.36 -27.16
N SER A 270 -5.20 -9.43 -26.65
CA SER A 270 -5.52 -9.32 -25.21
C SER A 270 -6.64 -10.26 -24.75
N LEU A 271 -7.31 -10.99 -25.65
CA LEU A 271 -8.23 -12.08 -25.32
C LEU A 271 -7.55 -13.40 -25.63
N ILE A 272 -7.21 -14.13 -24.58
CA ILE A 272 -6.43 -15.37 -24.67
C ILE A 272 -7.30 -16.54 -24.28
N VAL A 273 -7.42 -17.52 -25.18
CA VAL A 273 -8.12 -18.76 -24.91
C VAL A 273 -7.13 -19.78 -24.36
N GLN A 274 -7.42 -20.26 -23.15
CA GLN A 274 -6.69 -21.34 -22.49
C GLN A 274 -7.71 -22.36 -21.95
N GLU A 275 -7.85 -23.49 -22.63
CA GLU A 275 -8.86 -24.48 -22.27
C GLU A 275 -8.62 -25.16 -20.91
N ASP A 276 -7.36 -25.28 -20.54
CA ASP A 276 -6.91 -25.92 -19.30
C ASP A 276 -6.77 -24.88 -18.18
N VAL A 277 -7.70 -24.86 -17.23
CA VAL A 277 -7.71 -23.95 -16.08
C VAL A 277 -6.43 -24.03 -15.24
N SER A 278 -5.80 -25.19 -15.16
CA SER A 278 -4.53 -25.36 -14.44
C SER A 278 -3.37 -24.53 -15.02
N LYS A 279 -3.51 -24.10 -16.27
CA LYS A 279 -2.52 -23.24 -16.96
C LYS A 279 -2.87 -21.76 -16.93
N PHE A 280 -4.01 -21.36 -16.36
CA PHE A 280 -4.42 -19.95 -16.28
C PHE A 280 -3.34 -19.09 -15.61
N ASN A 281 -2.77 -19.56 -14.51
CA ASN A 281 -1.71 -18.83 -13.82
C ASN A 281 -0.53 -18.52 -14.76
N ALA A 282 0.09 -19.54 -15.35
CA ALA A 282 1.24 -19.37 -16.23
C ALA A 282 0.92 -18.47 -17.44
N THR A 283 -0.24 -18.71 -18.08
CA THR A 283 -0.71 -17.93 -19.24
C THR A 283 -0.91 -16.44 -18.87
N SER A 284 -1.48 -16.19 -17.70
CA SER A 284 -1.76 -14.82 -17.20
C SER A 284 -0.48 -14.05 -16.91
N LEU A 285 0.49 -14.69 -16.26
CA LEU A 285 1.78 -14.08 -15.95
C LEU A 285 2.56 -13.76 -17.23
N GLU A 286 2.56 -14.68 -18.20
CA GLU A 286 3.16 -14.47 -19.51
C GLU A 286 2.50 -13.30 -20.26
N ALA A 287 1.15 -13.26 -20.27
CA ALA A 287 0.39 -12.22 -20.95
C ALA A 287 0.67 -10.79 -20.44
N ARG A 288 1.14 -10.67 -19.19
CA ARG A 288 1.47 -9.38 -18.52
C ARG A 288 2.97 -9.19 -18.30
N ASP A 289 3.82 -10.09 -18.77
CA ASP A 289 5.27 -10.09 -18.48
C ASP A 289 5.59 -9.94 -16.96
N ILE A 290 4.75 -10.56 -16.12
CA ILE A 290 4.94 -10.54 -14.68
C ILE A 290 6.03 -11.54 -14.32
N LYS A 291 7.15 -11.01 -13.76
CA LYS A 291 8.28 -11.81 -13.31
C LYS A 291 8.21 -11.98 -11.80
N ILE A 292 8.16 -13.24 -11.37
CA ILE A 292 8.11 -13.58 -9.96
C ILE A 292 9.47 -14.09 -9.52
N LYS A 293 10.06 -13.43 -8.55
CA LYS A 293 11.27 -13.92 -7.87
C LYS A 293 10.84 -14.84 -6.73
N ILE A 294 10.84 -16.15 -6.98
CA ILE A 294 10.56 -17.14 -5.94
C ILE A 294 11.87 -17.50 -5.23
N THR A 295 11.91 -17.28 -3.93
CA THR A 295 12.96 -17.87 -3.07
C THR A 295 12.44 -19.23 -2.63
N THR A 296 13.04 -20.30 -3.13
CA THR A 296 12.71 -21.66 -2.69
C THR A 296 13.38 -21.92 -1.34
N ILE A 297 12.57 -22.21 -0.33
CA ILE A 297 13.02 -22.56 1.02
C ILE A 297 12.49 -23.96 1.32
N ASP A 298 13.34 -24.84 1.87
CA ASP A 298 12.96 -26.23 2.19
C ASP A 298 12.20 -26.29 3.53
N ILE A 299 10.92 -25.93 3.47
CA ILE A 299 10.00 -25.99 4.62
C ILE A 299 8.69 -26.66 4.21
N PRO A 300 7.96 -27.30 5.16
CA PRO A 300 6.78 -28.12 4.84
C PRO A 300 5.50 -27.30 4.58
N VAL A 301 5.54 -25.99 4.68
CA VAL A 301 4.39 -25.06 4.50
C VAL A 301 4.70 -24.05 3.38
N SER A 302 3.66 -23.37 2.87
CA SER A 302 3.86 -22.37 1.82
C SER A 302 4.64 -21.15 2.37
N PHE A 303 5.41 -20.52 1.47
CA PHE A 303 6.13 -19.29 1.77
C PHE A 303 5.85 -18.25 0.67
N ALA A 304 5.13 -17.19 1.02
CA ALA A 304 4.84 -16.09 0.10
C ALA A 304 4.43 -14.82 0.84
N SER A 305 4.70 -13.67 0.25
CA SER A 305 4.30 -12.37 0.80
C SER A 305 2.78 -12.20 0.96
N ALA A 306 1.97 -13.03 0.32
CA ALA A 306 0.52 -13.05 0.51
C ALA A 306 0.08 -13.41 1.93
N PHE A 307 0.92 -14.06 2.72
CA PHE A 307 0.60 -14.45 4.10
C PHE A 307 0.97 -13.38 5.12
N GLU A 308 1.58 -12.26 4.70
CA GLU A 308 2.09 -11.21 5.61
C GLU A 308 1.03 -10.58 6.53
N GLY A 309 -0.22 -10.68 6.23
CA GLY A 309 -1.30 -10.19 7.11
C GLY A 309 -2.04 -11.30 7.86
N GLU A 310 -1.63 -12.55 7.74
CA GLU A 310 -2.38 -13.67 8.29
C GLU A 310 -2.52 -13.57 9.81
N ILE A 311 -3.76 -13.67 10.31
CA ILE A 311 -4.07 -13.62 11.74
C ILE A 311 -4.40 -15.03 12.24
N ILE A 312 -3.58 -15.52 13.18
CA ILE A 312 -3.81 -16.80 13.84
C ILE A 312 -4.53 -16.55 15.15
N ARG A 313 -5.77 -17.04 15.26
CA ARG A 313 -6.57 -16.92 16.47
C ARG A 313 -6.03 -17.82 17.58
N LYS A 314 -6.28 -17.44 18.82
CA LYS A 314 -5.81 -18.20 20.01
C LYS A 314 -6.29 -19.66 20.04
N GLY A 315 -7.48 -19.95 19.46
CA GLY A 315 -8.01 -21.31 19.36
C GLY A 315 -7.27 -22.19 18.34
N ASP A 316 -6.64 -21.58 17.35
CA ASP A 316 -6.00 -22.26 16.23
C ASP A 316 -4.47 -22.35 16.36
N MET A 317 -3.91 -21.78 17.44
CA MET A 317 -2.46 -21.79 17.67
C MET A 317 -1.97 -23.09 18.31
N GLN A 318 -0.85 -23.58 17.84
CA GLN A 318 -0.04 -24.60 18.50
C GLN A 318 0.70 -23.99 19.68
N VAL A 319 1.33 -22.84 19.49
CA VAL A 319 2.14 -22.15 20.48
C VAL A 319 2.05 -20.62 20.32
N GLU A 320 2.18 -19.90 21.43
CA GLU A 320 2.34 -18.44 21.43
C GLU A 320 3.68 -18.07 22.11
N VAL A 321 4.45 -17.24 21.42
CA VAL A 321 5.60 -16.53 21.98
C VAL A 321 5.13 -15.15 22.42
N ASP A 322 5.40 -14.75 23.66
CA ASP A 322 4.99 -13.46 24.22
C ASP A 322 6.22 -12.75 24.82
N GLY A 323 6.85 -11.92 24.02
CA GLY A 323 8.10 -11.26 24.33
C GLY A 323 8.09 -10.41 25.59
N SER A 324 6.97 -9.70 25.84
CA SER A 324 6.86 -8.82 27.00
C SER A 324 6.83 -9.55 28.35
N ARG A 325 6.51 -10.86 28.34
CA ARG A 325 6.35 -11.69 29.56
C ARG A 325 7.38 -12.78 29.71
N LYS A 326 8.13 -13.07 28.65
CA LYS A 326 9.00 -14.25 28.55
C LYS A 326 10.42 -13.95 28.13
N ASP A 327 10.85 -12.69 28.25
CA ASP A 327 12.21 -12.24 27.92
C ASP A 327 12.66 -12.58 26.48
N CYS A 328 11.72 -12.59 25.53
CA CYS A 328 12.00 -12.90 24.13
C CYS A 328 12.64 -11.68 23.42
N PHE A 329 13.45 -11.98 22.39
CA PHE A 329 14.03 -10.94 21.56
C PHE A 329 14.44 -11.49 20.18
N GLU A 330 14.66 -10.60 19.23
CA GLU A 330 15.24 -10.86 17.92
C GLU A 330 16.40 -9.90 17.69
N LEU A 331 17.56 -10.44 17.32
CA LEU A 331 18.81 -9.70 17.19
C LEU A 331 19.54 -10.13 15.92
N VAL A 332 19.95 -9.17 15.11
CA VAL A 332 20.96 -9.36 14.06
C VAL A 332 22.27 -8.73 14.52
N THR A 333 23.37 -9.46 14.42
CA THR A 333 24.68 -8.96 14.82
C THR A 333 25.79 -9.41 13.89
N THR A 334 26.72 -8.51 13.62
CA THR A 334 27.93 -8.79 12.83
C THR A 334 28.98 -9.52 13.69
N ARG A 335 29.63 -10.53 13.10
CA ARG A 335 30.73 -11.28 13.69
C ARG A 335 31.89 -11.39 12.70
N ASP A 336 33.04 -11.80 13.19
CA ASP A 336 34.13 -12.20 12.33
C ASP A 336 33.76 -13.44 11.50
N ALA A 337 34.14 -13.45 10.24
CA ALA A 337 33.84 -14.58 9.34
C ALA A 337 34.42 -15.92 9.79
N ALA A 338 35.45 -15.90 10.64
CA ALA A 338 36.04 -17.10 11.25
C ALA A 338 35.15 -17.69 12.37
N GLU A 339 34.29 -16.89 12.99
CA GLU A 339 33.40 -17.30 14.06
C GLU A 339 32.06 -17.84 13.55
N ILE A 340 31.74 -17.65 12.25
CA ILE A 340 30.48 -18.06 11.64
C ILE A 340 30.69 -19.31 10.78
N GLU A 341 29.90 -20.34 11.08
CA GLU A 341 29.69 -21.49 10.21
C GLU A 341 28.45 -21.24 9.35
N ASP A 342 28.68 -21.01 8.03
CA ASP A 342 27.60 -20.66 7.10
C ASP A 342 26.52 -21.75 7.06
N HIS A 343 25.24 -21.34 7.07
CA HIS A 343 24.05 -22.21 7.12
C HIS A 343 23.91 -23.05 8.40
N LYS A 344 24.59 -22.69 9.48
CA LYS A 344 24.39 -23.37 10.76
C LYS A 344 23.13 -22.85 11.44
N ILE A 345 22.16 -23.76 11.64
CA ILE A 345 20.91 -23.48 12.35
C ILE A 345 20.90 -24.35 13.60
N THR A 346 20.75 -23.72 14.76
CA THR A 346 20.69 -24.41 16.05
C THR A 346 19.41 -24.03 16.79
N VAL A 347 18.76 -25.03 17.38
CA VAL A 347 17.64 -24.84 18.31
C VAL A 347 18.13 -25.25 19.70
N ASP A 348 18.08 -24.32 20.65
CA ASP A 348 18.55 -24.47 21.99
C ASP A 348 17.36 -24.50 22.96
N GLY A 349 16.99 -25.68 23.42
CA GLY A 349 15.80 -25.97 24.19
C GLY A 349 14.85 -26.92 23.47
N PRO A 350 13.60 -27.07 23.96
CA PRO A 350 12.63 -27.99 23.38
C PRO A 350 12.18 -27.55 21.97
N GLU A 351 12.01 -28.55 21.10
CA GLU A 351 11.39 -28.32 19.77
C GLU A 351 9.85 -28.31 19.89
N LEU A 352 9.16 -27.85 18.86
CA LEU A 352 7.73 -27.59 18.87
C LEU A 352 6.86 -28.81 19.20
N ASP A 353 7.32 -30.03 18.88
CA ASP A 353 6.65 -31.32 19.23
C ASP A 353 6.81 -31.73 20.68
N GLU A 354 7.75 -31.15 21.42
CA GLU A 354 7.93 -31.36 22.84
C GLU A 354 7.11 -30.37 23.70
N ILE A 355 6.43 -29.43 23.07
CA ILE A 355 5.69 -28.33 23.71
C ILE A 355 4.18 -28.60 23.68
N PRO A 356 3.47 -28.57 24.82
CA PRO A 356 2.02 -28.77 24.84
C PRO A 356 1.27 -27.73 24.03
N VAL A 357 0.18 -28.15 23.33
CA VAL A 357 -0.69 -27.28 22.52
C VAL A 357 -1.22 -26.09 23.35
N GLY A 358 -1.16 -24.91 22.77
CA GLY A 358 -1.65 -23.67 23.38
C GLY A 358 -0.73 -23.06 24.43
N SER A 359 0.48 -23.63 24.62
CA SER A 359 1.47 -23.08 25.54
C SER A 359 1.95 -21.69 25.16
N LYS A 360 2.33 -20.91 26.18
CA LYS A 360 3.11 -19.69 26.05
C LYS A 360 4.55 -19.95 26.39
N ILE A 361 5.44 -19.64 25.49
CA ILE A 361 6.86 -19.97 25.61
C ILE A 361 7.76 -18.75 25.43
N SER A 362 9.00 -18.87 25.86
CA SER A 362 10.12 -18.01 25.49
C SER A 362 10.66 -18.44 24.15
N LEU A 363 11.00 -17.47 23.29
CA LEU A 363 11.68 -17.73 22.02
C LEU A 363 12.48 -16.50 21.60
N SER A 364 13.76 -16.68 21.29
CA SER A 364 14.59 -15.61 20.74
C SER A 364 15.34 -16.07 19.51
N TYR A 365 15.60 -15.13 18.60
CA TYR A 365 16.41 -15.33 17.42
C TYR A 365 17.69 -14.51 17.53
N ILE A 366 18.82 -15.14 17.26
CA ILE A 366 20.11 -14.48 17.08
C ILE A 366 20.60 -14.86 15.70
N VAL A 367 20.60 -13.88 14.79
CA VAL A 367 21.13 -14.02 13.43
C VAL A 367 22.50 -13.37 13.41
N GLU A 368 23.53 -14.19 13.25
CA GLU A 368 24.92 -13.74 13.17
C GLU A 368 25.37 -13.73 11.71
N VAL A 369 25.86 -12.58 11.25
CA VAL A 369 26.24 -12.34 9.85
C VAL A 369 27.68 -11.86 9.75
N ALA A 370 28.34 -12.24 8.65
CA ALA A 370 29.66 -11.74 8.26
C ALA A 370 29.72 -11.51 6.77
N GLY A 371 30.49 -10.52 6.35
CA GLY A 371 30.73 -10.24 4.95
C GLY A 371 31.75 -9.12 4.76
N LYS A 372 32.41 -9.08 3.61
CA LYS A 372 33.47 -8.09 3.32
C LYS A 372 32.93 -6.65 3.34
N ASN A 373 31.69 -6.47 2.90
CA ASN A 373 31.02 -5.18 2.84
C ASN A 373 30.05 -4.96 4.00
N MET A 374 29.98 -5.91 4.95
CA MET A 374 29.07 -5.81 6.08
C MET A 374 29.46 -4.66 7.03
N GLN A 375 28.50 -3.87 7.40
CA GLN A 375 28.64 -2.73 8.31
C GLN A 375 27.63 -2.84 9.44
N SER A 376 27.99 -2.37 10.64
CA SER A 376 27.10 -2.39 11.80
C SER A 376 25.78 -1.61 11.58
N ASP A 377 25.77 -0.66 10.64
CA ASP A 377 24.59 0.11 10.26
C ASP A 377 23.49 -0.78 9.65
N PHE A 378 23.88 -1.84 8.96
CA PHE A 378 22.95 -2.74 8.29
C PHE A 378 22.30 -3.73 9.24
N GLU A 379 22.84 -3.94 10.44
CA GLU A 379 22.26 -4.84 11.42
C GLU A 379 20.80 -4.49 11.74
N SER A 380 20.49 -3.22 11.98
CA SER A 380 19.13 -2.76 12.26
C SER A 380 18.21 -2.82 11.03
N VAL A 381 18.75 -2.66 9.82
CA VAL A 381 18.01 -2.81 8.55
C VAL A 381 17.58 -4.26 8.37
N MET A 382 18.51 -5.21 8.56
CA MET A 382 18.23 -6.65 8.46
C MET A 382 17.25 -7.10 9.56
N GLU A 383 17.41 -6.60 10.80
CA GLU A 383 16.58 -6.95 11.94
C GLU A 383 15.11 -6.58 11.72
N ARG A 384 14.83 -5.41 11.15
CA ARG A 384 13.46 -5.01 10.79
C ARG A 384 12.81 -5.91 9.73
N LYS A 385 13.63 -6.54 8.87
CA LYS A 385 13.13 -7.49 7.87
C LYS A 385 12.68 -8.83 8.44
N ILE A 386 13.13 -9.20 9.65
CA ILE A 386 12.70 -10.43 10.31
C ILE A 386 11.17 -10.51 10.38
N HIS A 387 10.51 -9.38 10.70
CA HIS A 387 9.06 -9.31 10.77
C HIS A 387 8.38 -9.78 9.46
N SER A 388 8.75 -9.20 8.32
CA SER A 388 8.16 -9.59 7.04
C SER A 388 8.59 -11.01 6.64
N PHE A 389 9.83 -11.43 6.90
CA PHE A 389 10.28 -12.78 6.59
C PHE A 389 9.45 -13.86 7.30
N LEU A 390 9.15 -13.66 8.57
CA LEU A 390 8.37 -14.62 9.34
C LEU A 390 6.88 -14.61 8.95
N ASN A 391 6.32 -13.44 8.65
CA ASN A 391 4.93 -13.32 8.21
C ASN A 391 4.69 -13.84 6.79
N CYS A 392 5.73 -14.07 5.99
CA CYS A 392 5.59 -14.73 4.70
C CYS A 392 5.45 -16.26 4.81
N ILE A 393 5.58 -16.84 5.99
CA ILE A 393 5.33 -18.28 6.25
C ILE A 393 3.83 -18.46 6.47
N GLU A 394 3.17 -19.32 5.66
CA GLU A 394 1.77 -19.71 5.89
C GLU A 394 1.65 -20.23 7.32
N GLY A 395 0.65 -19.78 8.09
CA GLY A 395 0.37 -20.21 9.45
C GLY A 395 1.36 -19.75 10.53
N VAL A 396 2.20 -18.78 10.24
CA VAL A 396 3.02 -18.06 11.22
C VAL A 396 2.59 -16.60 11.28
N MET A 397 2.24 -16.12 12.46
CA MET A 397 1.92 -14.72 12.71
C MET A 397 3.00 -14.12 13.60
N HIS A 398 3.66 -13.10 13.12
CA HIS A 398 4.64 -12.31 13.86
C HIS A 398 4.19 -10.85 14.00
N THR A 399 4.20 -10.31 15.20
CA THR A 399 3.95 -8.90 15.49
C THR A 399 5.02 -8.34 16.40
N GLY A 400 5.44 -7.12 16.12
CA GLY A 400 6.46 -6.43 16.91
C GLY A 400 7.86 -6.51 16.31
N GLN A 401 8.83 -6.09 17.12
CA GLN A 401 10.24 -6.02 16.74
C GLN A 401 11.12 -6.00 18.00
N ARG A 402 12.35 -6.48 17.87
CA ARG A 402 13.36 -6.48 18.94
C ARG A 402 12.92 -7.30 20.15
N ASP A 403 12.61 -6.62 21.25
CA ASP A 403 12.19 -7.21 22.54
C ASP A 403 10.67 -7.09 22.81
N MET A 404 9.95 -6.53 21.89
CA MET A 404 8.48 -6.44 21.89
C MET A 404 7.91 -7.27 20.75
N ILE A 405 7.96 -8.59 20.88
CA ILE A 405 7.53 -9.53 19.83
C ILE A 405 6.42 -10.43 20.31
N ARG A 406 5.51 -10.78 19.41
CA ARG A 406 4.53 -11.84 19.58
C ARG A 406 4.53 -12.72 18.34
N ILE A 407 4.67 -14.03 18.53
CA ILE A 407 4.66 -14.99 17.44
C ILE A 407 3.63 -16.07 17.77
N ARG A 408 2.83 -16.45 16.78
CA ARG A 408 1.96 -17.62 16.84
C ARG A 408 2.26 -18.53 15.68
N VAL A 409 2.33 -19.82 15.98
CA VAL A 409 2.40 -20.90 14.98
C VAL A 409 1.07 -21.63 15.01
N SER A 410 0.48 -21.90 13.86
CA SER A 410 -0.81 -22.58 13.75
C SER A 410 -0.69 -24.08 14.04
N LYS A 411 -1.81 -24.70 14.46
CA LYS A 411 -1.91 -26.15 14.60
C LYS A 411 -1.78 -26.86 13.25
N ALA A 412 -2.36 -26.26 12.21
CA ALA A 412 -2.33 -26.84 10.86
C ALA A 412 -0.89 -26.98 10.34
N ASP A 413 -0.04 -25.98 10.57
CA ASP A 413 1.35 -26.05 10.12
C ASP A 413 2.19 -27.00 10.99
N PHE A 414 1.92 -27.01 12.28
CA PHE A 414 2.54 -28.02 13.13
C PHE A 414 2.23 -29.43 12.66
N GLU A 415 0.96 -29.72 12.30
CA GLU A 415 0.51 -31.01 11.75
C GLU A 415 1.13 -31.27 10.35
N ALA A 416 1.36 -30.24 9.54
CA ALA A 416 2.08 -30.32 8.26
C ALA A 416 3.59 -30.58 8.43
N GLY A 417 4.11 -30.58 9.67
CA GLY A 417 5.50 -30.88 9.97
C GLY A 417 6.39 -29.65 10.22
N PHE A 418 5.81 -28.46 10.34
CA PHE A 418 6.57 -27.25 10.66
C PHE A 418 7.17 -27.31 12.07
N ARG A 419 8.42 -26.84 12.20
CA ARG A 419 9.20 -26.85 13.45
C ARG A 419 10.00 -25.54 13.58
N PHE A 420 10.52 -25.22 14.76
CA PHE A 420 11.31 -24.00 14.97
C PHE A 420 12.54 -23.91 14.07
N ARG A 421 13.20 -25.03 13.80
CA ARG A 421 14.33 -25.06 12.86
C ARG A 421 13.96 -24.45 11.48
N HIS A 422 12.71 -24.58 11.01
CA HIS A 422 12.26 -24.05 9.73
C HIS A 422 12.18 -22.51 9.74
N ILE A 423 11.96 -21.88 10.89
CA ILE A 423 12.13 -20.44 11.07
C ILE A 423 13.59 -20.05 10.78
N GLY A 424 14.53 -20.84 11.29
CA GLY A 424 15.96 -20.63 11.02
C GLY A 424 16.31 -20.75 9.53
N GLU A 425 15.72 -21.72 8.82
CA GLU A 425 15.88 -21.87 7.36
C GLU A 425 15.37 -20.65 6.60
N VAL A 426 14.20 -20.12 7.00
CA VAL A 426 13.64 -18.91 6.40
C VAL A 426 14.53 -17.69 6.64
N LEU A 427 14.96 -17.47 7.88
CA LEU A 427 15.84 -16.36 8.24
C LEU A 427 17.16 -16.44 7.46
N TYR A 428 17.78 -17.61 7.44
CA TYR A 428 19.00 -17.83 6.67
C TYR A 428 18.81 -17.51 5.17
N ALA A 429 17.81 -18.17 4.55
CA ALA A 429 17.58 -18.03 3.10
C ALA A 429 17.25 -16.59 2.71
N LYS A 430 16.43 -15.89 3.50
CA LYS A 430 16.03 -14.52 3.23
C LYS A 430 17.16 -13.52 3.46
N ILE A 431 17.91 -13.64 4.55
CA ILE A 431 19.08 -12.77 4.80
C ILE A 431 20.11 -12.95 3.65
N LYS A 432 20.42 -14.18 3.26
CA LYS A 432 21.38 -14.46 2.17
C LYS A 432 20.86 -13.98 0.81
N SER A 433 19.56 -14.06 0.54
CA SER A 433 19.01 -13.67 -0.78
C SER A 433 18.73 -12.18 -0.93
N GLU A 434 18.41 -11.48 0.16
CA GLU A 434 18.11 -10.05 0.11
C GLU A 434 19.36 -9.18 0.37
N PHE A 435 20.38 -9.73 1.03
CA PHE A 435 21.61 -9.01 1.36
C PHE A 435 22.86 -9.73 0.81
N ASP A 436 22.76 -10.31 -0.38
CA ASP A 436 23.77 -11.16 -1.00
C ASP A 436 25.11 -10.44 -1.29
N THR A 437 25.10 -9.12 -1.49
CA THR A 437 26.30 -8.31 -1.72
C THR A 437 27.04 -7.92 -0.45
N VAL A 438 26.37 -7.99 0.71
CA VAL A 438 26.96 -7.61 2.01
C VAL A 438 27.11 -8.78 2.98
N VAL A 439 26.35 -9.88 2.81
CA VAL A 439 26.39 -11.05 3.69
C VAL A 439 27.02 -12.25 2.97
N ASP A 440 28.28 -12.54 3.28
CA ASP A 440 28.99 -13.72 2.79
C ASP A 440 28.62 -14.99 3.57
N LYS A 441 28.43 -14.87 4.90
CA LYS A 441 28.07 -15.98 5.81
C LYS A 441 26.96 -15.57 6.75
N CYS A 442 26.08 -16.51 7.08
CA CYS A 442 25.02 -16.35 8.03
C CYS A 442 24.78 -17.62 8.84
N GLN A 443 24.62 -17.49 10.15
CA GLN A 443 24.14 -18.57 11.02
C GLN A 443 23.00 -18.07 11.90
N VAL A 444 22.10 -19.00 12.27
CA VAL A 444 20.89 -18.67 13.04
C VAL A 444 20.84 -19.54 14.29
N LYS A 445 20.70 -18.90 15.42
CA LYS A 445 20.47 -19.55 16.71
C LYS A 445 19.08 -19.21 17.22
N ILE A 446 18.28 -20.23 17.48
CA ILE A 446 16.96 -20.16 18.07
C ILE A 446 17.08 -20.63 19.52
N VAL A 447 16.64 -19.82 20.48
CA VAL A 447 16.72 -20.14 21.92
C VAL A 447 15.30 -20.22 22.46
N VAL A 448 14.92 -21.41 22.96
CA VAL A 448 13.60 -21.70 23.52
C VAL A 448 13.65 -21.80 25.05
N ASP A 449 14.83 -21.94 25.62
CA ASP A 449 15.05 -21.97 27.05
C ASP A 449 14.84 -20.61 27.72
N GLU A 450 13.90 -20.51 28.65
CA GLU A 450 13.50 -19.24 29.30
C GLU A 450 14.63 -18.61 30.14
N ALA A 451 15.40 -19.43 30.87
CA ALA A 451 16.49 -18.92 31.71
C ALA A 451 17.61 -18.34 30.86
N LYS A 452 17.93 -19.00 29.76
CA LYS A 452 18.94 -18.56 28.80
C LYS A 452 18.50 -17.32 28.01
N ASN A 453 17.22 -17.23 27.67
CA ASN A 453 16.66 -16.03 27.02
C ASN A 453 16.80 -14.82 27.95
N LYS A 454 16.52 -14.95 29.22
CA LYS A 454 16.68 -13.88 30.22
C LYS A 454 18.12 -13.38 30.33
N GLU A 455 19.10 -14.29 30.30
CA GLU A 455 20.53 -13.96 30.32
C GLU A 455 20.93 -13.21 29.03
N LEU A 456 20.56 -13.74 27.86
CA LEU A 456 20.92 -13.19 26.57
C LEU A 456 20.22 -11.86 26.27
N ARG A 457 19.01 -11.64 26.80
CA ARG A 457 18.26 -10.38 26.63
C ARG A 457 19.02 -9.17 27.21
N ALA A 458 19.72 -9.31 28.30
CA ALA A 458 20.52 -8.21 28.86
C ALA A 458 21.57 -7.73 27.84
N MET A 459 22.27 -8.66 27.20
CA MET A 459 23.22 -8.36 26.12
C MET A 459 22.53 -7.72 24.90
N ALA A 460 21.38 -8.26 24.48
CA ALA A 460 20.63 -7.71 23.36
C ALA A 460 20.19 -6.26 23.61
N ASN A 461 19.70 -5.96 24.81
CA ASN A 461 19.29 -4.61 25.21
C ASN A 461 20.46 -3.61 25.17
N GLU A 462 21.67 -4.00 25.56
CA GLU A 462 22.85 -3.13 25.41
C GLU A 462 23.14 -2.78 23.94
N VAL A 463 22.96 -3.77 23.04
CA VAL A 463 23.11 -3.52 21.60
C VAL A 463 22.01 -2.59 21.10
N PHE A 464 20.76 -2.82 21.50
CA PHE A 464 19.62 -1.96 21.10
C PHE A 464 19.79 -0.53 21.57
N ASN A 465 20.11 -0.33 22.85
CA ASN A 465 20.33 1.01 23.42
C ASN A 465 21.44 1.76 22.67
N ARG A 466 22.58 1.13 22.39
CA ARG A 466 23.67 1.75 21.64
C ARG A 466 23.26 2.16 20.22
N ARG A 467 22.43 1.33 19.55
CA ARG A 467 21.90 1.66 18.22
C ARG A 467 20.90 2.81 18.28
N ASP A 468 20.01 2.81 19.26
CA ASP A 468 19.02 3.86 19.45
C ASP A 468 19.66 5.21 19.76
N ASP A 469 20.68 5.24 20.63
CA ASP A 469 21.44 6.46 20.93
C ASP A 469 22.12 7.02 19.69
N ARG A 470 22.66 6.15 18.84
CA ARG A 470 23.23 6.55 17.56
C ARG A 470 22.19 7.11 16.60
N LEU A 471 21.05 6.46 16.44
CA LEU A 471 19.99 6.94 15.56
C LEU A 471 19.41 8.28 16.01
N ARG A 472 19.25 8.49 17.34
CA ARG A 472 18.80 9.76 17.90
C ARG A 472 19.76 10.91 17.64
N SER A 473 21.05 10.63 17.52
CA SER A 473 22.08 11.63 17.22
C SER A 473 22.26 11.91 15.72
N MET A 474 21.58 11.19 14.84
CA MET A 474 21.67 11.41 13.40
C MET A 474 20.79 12.59 12.98
N THR A 475 21.44 13.60 12.42
CA THR A 475 20.79 14.77 11.81
C THR A 475 21.24 14.92 10.36
N ASP A 476 20.55 15.77 9.63
CA ASP A 476 20.92 16.05 8.24
C ASP A 476 22.34 16.61 8.12
N GLU A 477 22.83 17.31 9.15
CA GLU A 477 24.20 17.83 9.24
C GLU A 477 25.23 16.74 9.52
N SER A 478 24.83 15.66 10.23
CA SER A 478 25.75 14.62 10.70
C SER A 478 26.19 13.64 9.61
N VAL A 479 25.54 13.65 8.44
CA VAL A 479 25.84 12.73 7.34
C VAL A 479 26.51 13.45 6.18
N PRO A 480 27.42 12.79 5.45
CA PRO A 480 28.13 13.41 4.34
C PRO A 480 27.30 13.50 3.04
N VAL A 481 26.27 12.65 2.89
CA VAL A 481 25.45 12.54 1.69
C VAL A 481 24.00 12.26 2.05
N PHE A 482 23.08 12.60 1.15
CA PHE A 482 21.70 12.14 1.13
C PHE A 482 21.56 11.01 0.10
N TYR A 483 20.34 10.48 -0.04
CA TYR A 483 20.02 9.47 -1.05
C TYR A 483 18.73 9.83 -1.78
N THR A 484 18.64 9.43 -3.07
CA THR A 484 17.35 9.38 -3.75
C THR A 484 16.59 8.12 -3.32
N CYS A 485 15.27 8.11 -3.53
CA CYS A 485 14.49 6.89 -3.68
C CYS A 485 13.51 7.07 -4.84
N ILE A 486 13.65 6.26 -5.88
CA ILE A 486 12.82 6.31 -7.09
C ILE A 486 11.96 5.05 -7.26
N MET A 487 11.80 4.22 -6.24
CA MET A 487 10.99 2.98 -6.31
C MET A 487 9.57 3.26 -6.79
N CYS A 488 8.96 4.35 -6.34
CA CYS A 488 7.61 4.75 -6.73
C CYS A 488 7.44 5.08 -8.21
N GLN A 489 8.53 5.24 -8.98
CA GLN A 489 8.47 5.48 -10.42
C GLN A 489 7.86 4.31 -11.21
N ALA A 490 7.71 3.14 -10.60
CA ALA A 490 6.89 2.08 -11.17
C ALA A 490 5.47 2.57 -11.52
N PHE A 491 4.89 3.43 -10.68
CA PHE A 491 3.52 3.98 -10.84
C PHE A 491 3.48 5.50 -11.02
N SER A 492 4.44 6.24 -10.46
CA SER A 492 4.54 7.72 -10.53
C SER A 492 5.85 8.13 -11.20
N PRO A 493 5.91 8.16 -12.55
CA PRO A 493 7.18 8.19 -13.30
C PRO A 493 8.11 9.37 -13.00
N SER A 494 7.57 10.51 -12.60
CA SER A 494 8.36 11.73 -12.31
C SER A 494 8.66 11.95 -10.83
N HIS A 495 8.17 11.07 -9.94
CA HIS A 495 8.39 11.25 -8.50
C HIS A 495 9.80 10.81 -8.07
N VAL A 496 10.46 11.67 -7.28
CA VAL A 496 11.75 11.39 -6.64
C VAL A 496 11.67 11.79 -5.18
N CYS A 497 11.90 10.87 -4.25
CA CYS A 497 12.18 11.19 -2.86
C CYS A 497 13.65 11.54 -2.68
N ILE A 498 13.95 12.58 -1.88
CA ILE A 498 15.25 12.76 -1.25
C ILE A 498 15.13 12.30 0.20
N VAL A 499 15.95 11.31 0.56
CA VAL A 499 15.93 10.66 1.87
C VAL A 499 17.11 11.15 2.68
N THR A 500 16.82 11.75 3.82
CA THR A 500 17.80 12.25 4.77
C THR A 500 17.58 11.60 6.14
N PRO A 501 18.49 11.74 7.13
CA PRO A 501 18.25 11.26 8.49
C PRO A 501 16.96 11.76 9.13
N GLU A 502 16.61 13.02 8.91
CA GLU A 502 15.43 13.66 9.50
C GLU A 502 14.19 13.53 8.60
N ARG A 503 14.40 13.41 7.29
CA ARG A 503 13.32 13.23 6.30
C ARG A 503 13.40 11.85 5.66
N LEU A 504 12.61 10.93 6.20
CA LEU A 504 12.45 9.59 5.63
C LEU A 504 11.77 9.64 4.25
N GLY A 505 11.80 8.55 3.51
CA GLY A 505 10.90 8.37 2.38
C GLY A 505 9.44 8.63 2.80
N LEU A 506 8.65 9.26 1.94
CA LEU A 506 7.29 9.74 2.29
C LEU A 506 6.35 8.61 2.71
N CYS A 507 6.59 7.39 2.22
CA CYS A 507 5.86 6.18 2.58
C CYS A 507 6.12 5.68 4.00
N GLY A 508 7.12 6.22 4.69
CA GLY A 508 7.59 5.76 6.00
C GLY A 508 8.44 4.48 5.98
N ALA A 509 8.59 3.84 4.81
CA ALA A 509 9.25 2.54 4.70
C ALA A 509 10.76 2.62 4.42
N VAL A 510 11.28 3.78 4.01
CA VAL A 510 12.70 3.95 3.61
C VAL A 510 13.34 5.02 4.47
N SER A 511 14.18 4.61 5.41
CA SER A 511 15.05 5.51 6.17
C SER A 511 16.35 5.80 5.41
N TRP A 512 17.15 6.75 5.92
CA TRP A 512 18.48 7.01 5.37
C TRP A 512 19.38 5.76 5.40
N LEU A 513 19.29 4.95 6.45
CA LEU A 513 20.03 3.68 6.54
C LEU A 513 19.53 2.64 5.54
N ASP A 514 18.21 2.59 5.31
CA ASP A 514 17.65 1.70 4.28
C ASP A 514 18.11 2.10 2.89
N ALA A 515 18.11 3.39 2.59
CA ALA A 515 18.61 3.93 1.32
C ALA A 515 20.10 3.66 1.13
N LYS A 516 20.90 3.82 2.20
CA LYS A 516 22.33 3.49 2.21
C LYS A 516 22.54 1.99 1.91
N ALA A 517 21.84 1.12 2.64
CA ALA A 517 21.95 -0.33 2.44
C ALA A 517 21.48 -0.73 1.03
N THR A 518 20.41 -0.16 0.53
CA THR A 518 19.91 -0.41 -0.83
C THR A 518 20.94 0.02 -1.89
N ASN A 519 21.60 1.16 -1.72
CA ASN A 519 22.65 1.61 -2.62
C ASN A 519 23.89 0.67 -2.61
N GLU A 520 24.28 0.18 -1.43
CA GLU A 520 25.38 -0.78 -1.30
C GLU A 520 25.04 -2.14 -1.95
N LEU A 521 23.78 -2.58 -1.81
CA LEU A 521 23.28 -3.81 -2.45
C LEU A 521 23.20 -3.68 -3.97
N ASP A 522 22.68 -2.56 -4.45
CA ASP A 522 22.55 -2.26 -5.89
C ASP A 522 22.94 -0.82 -6.18
N PRO A 523 24.20 -0.56 -6.51
CA PRO A 523 24.68 0.78 -6.83
C PRO A 523 24.05 1.42 -8.06
N GLN A 524 23.32 0.65 -8.88
CA GLN A 524 22.53 1.14 -10.01
C GLN A 524 21.03 1.13 -9.73
N GLY A 525 20.65 0.79 -8.50
CA GLY A 525 19.29 0.63 -8.05
C GLY A 525 18.57 1.95 -7.74
N PRO A 526 17.44 1.87 -7.06
CA PRO A 526 16.54 3.02 -6.85
C PRO A 526 17.08 4.08 -5.88
N CYS A 527 18.06 3.72 -5.03
CA CYS A 527 18.64 4.63 -4.06
C CYS A 527 20.04 5.06 -4.49
N GLN A 528 20.18 6.28 -4.98
CA GLN A 528 21.45 6.82 -5.47
C GLN A 528 22.00 7.86 -4.51
N VAL A 529 23.32 7.93 -4.38
CA VAL A 529 24.01 8.93 -3.55
C VAL A 529 23.75 10.32 -4.12
N VAL A 530 23.39 11.25 -3.22
CA VAL A 530 23.23 12.68 -3.50
C VAL A 530 24.21 13.42 -2.63
N PRO A 531 25.26 14.05 -3.21
CA PRO A 531 26.15 14.94 -2.48
C PRO A 531 25.35 16.08 -1.82
N LYS A 532 25.94 16.75 -0.84
CA LYS A 532 25.34 17.94 -0.20
C LYS A 532 26.38 19.04 0.04
N GLU A 533 27.34 19.13 -0.85
CA GLU A 533 28.49 20.03 -0.71
C GLU A 533 28.12 21.49 -1.02
N HIS A 534 27.17 21.72 -1.92
CA HIS A 534 26.78 23.04 -2.42
C HIS A 534 25.40 23.46 -1.85
N CYS A 535 25.40 23.94 -0.60
CA CYS A 535 24.20 24.49 0.02
C CYS A 535 23.91 25.89 -0.55
N ILE A 536 22.72 26.08 -1.12
CA ILE A 536 22.24 27.38 -1.65
C ILE A 536 21.54 28.16 -0.55
N ASP A 537 20.66 27.52 0.22
CA ASP A 537 19.90 28.13 1.31
C ASP A 537 19.62 27.08 2.41
N GLU A 538 20.27 27.26 3.55
CA GLU A 538 20.14 26.35 4.71
C GLU A 538 18.73 26.38 5.31
N ARG A 539 18.06 27.52 5.29
CA ARG A 539 16.71 27.68 5.87
C ARG A 539 15.66 26.90 5.04
N LEU A 540 15.81 26.94 3.73
CA LEU A 540 14.94 26.21 2.83
C LEU A 540 15.33 24.73 2.70
N GLY A 541 16.55 24.36 3.09
CA GLY A 541 17.12 23.06 2.78
C GLY A 541 17.33 22.87 1.27
N ARG A 542 17.83 23.92 0.59
CA ARG A 542 18.08 23.90 -0.84
C ARG A 542 19.56 23.66 -1.12
N TYR A 543 19.84 22.65 -1.91
CA TYR A 543 21.18 22.25 -2.31
C TYR A 543 21.24 22.12 -3.84
N GLU A 544 22.31 22.59 -4.48
CA GLU A 544 22.52 22.44 -5.92
C GLU A 544 22.58 20.96 -6.32
N ASP A 545 23.29 20.16 -5.52
CA ASP A 545 23.41 18.71 -5.75
C ASP A 545 22.05 17.98 -5.68
N VAL A 546 21.14 18.46 -4.82
CA VAL A 546 19.77 17.92 -4.71
C VAL A 546 18.95 18.31 -5.95
N ASP A 547 19.05 19.57 -6.41
CA ASP A 547 18.37 20.05 -7.62
C ASP A 547 18.83 19.23 -8.84
N GLU A 548 20.14 18.98 -9.00
CA GLU A 548 20.68 18.15 -10.07
C GLU A 548 20.14 16.70 -10.02
N ALA A 549 20.13 16.11 -8.82
CA ALA A 549 19.62 14.75 -8.63
C ALA A 549 18.12 14.66 -8.95
N VAL A 550 17.33 15.64 -8.49
CA VAL A 550 15.88 15.70 -8.72
C VAL A 550 15.60 15.89 -10.21
N GLN A 551 16.28 16.81 -10.89
CA GLN A 551 16.12 17.02 -12.33
C GLN A 551 16.44 15.77 -13.13
N LYS A 552 17.55 15.09 -12.80
CA LYS A 552 17.99 13.86 -13.46
C LYS A 552 16.99 12.74 -13.29
N TYR A 553 16.59 12.46 -12.05
CA TYR A 553 15.78 11.28 -11.74
C TYR A 553 14.27 11.51 -11.91
N SER A 554 13.79 12.75 -11.98
CA SER A 554 12.43 13.08 -12.41
C SER A 554 12.27 13.12 -13.93
N HIS A 555 13.33 12.83 -14.69
CA HIS A 555 13.38 12.95 -16.14
C HIS A 555 13.09 14.39 -16.65
N GLY A 556 13.50 15.38 -15.87
CA GLY A 556 13.31 16.80 -16.18
C GLY A 556 11.92 17.35 -15.84
N ALA A 557 11.08 16.59 -15.13
CA ALA A 557 9.77 17.07 -14.70
C ALA A 557 9.88 18.08 -13.53
N LEU A 558 10.97 18.03 -12.76
CA LEU A 558 11.26 18.90 -11.63
C LEU A 558 12.61 19.57 -11.85
N GLU A 559 12.68 20.88 -11.57
CA GLU A 559 13.92 21.65 -11.64
C GLU A 559 14.55 21.81 -10.25
N HIS A 560 13.72 22.05 -9.22
CA HIS A 560 14.17 22.36 -7.88
C HIS A 560 13.30 21.69 -6.83
N VAL A 561 13.90 21.36 -5.67
CA VAL A 561 13.20 20.89 -4.48
C VAL A 561 13.85 21.49 -3.25
N THR A 562 13.03 21.98 -2.32
CA THR A 562 13.46 22.35 -0.98
C THR A 562 13.07 21.27 0.03
N LEU A 563 13.93 20.98 0.97
CA LEU A 563 13.70 19.91 1.95
C LEU A 563 12.88 20.38 3.17
N TYR A 564 12.88 21.69 3.45
CA TYR A 564 12.33 22.24 4.70
C TYR A 564 11.29 23.35 4.49
N SER A 565 10.82 23.56 3.25
CA SER A 565 9.76 24.52 2.94
C SER A 565 8.49 23.86 2.47
N LEU A 566 7.36 24.47 2.86
CA LEU A 566 6.02 24.09 2.42
C LEU A 566 5.57 24.89 1.18
N PHE A 567 6.18 26.06 0.94
CA PHE A 567 5.77 26.98 -0.13
C PHE A 567 6.73 27.03 -1.32
N GLN A 568 8.02 27.04 -1.07
CA GLN A 568 9.03 27.17 -2.13
C GLN A 568 9.46 25.79 -2.60
N ASP A 569 9.09 25.41 -3.81
CA ASP A 569 9.45 24.16 -4.44
C ASP A 569 9.33 22.93 -3.49
N PRO A 570 8.15 22.72 -2.86
CA PRO A 570 7.98 21.66 -1.88
C PRO A 570 8.27 20.29 -2.49
N MET A 571 8.68 19.34 -1.67
CA MET A 571 8.92 17.96 -2.10
C MET A 571 7.65 17.40 -2.75
N THR A 572 7.82 16.76 -3.91
CA THR A 572 6.73 16.06 -4.60
C THR A 572 6.31 14.78 -3.91
N SER A 573 5.19 14.23 -4.32
CA SER A 573 4.61 13.02 -3.78
C SER A 573 4.16 12.07 -4.88
N CYS A 574 4.28 10.77 -4.62
CA CYS A 574 3.63 9.76 -5.44
C CYS A 574 2.14 9.57 -5.11
N GLY A 575 1.67 10.08 -3.96
CA GLY A 575 0.32 9.83 -3.43
C GLY A 575 0.23 8.72 -2.36
N CYS A 576 1.30 7.97 -2.11
CA CYS A 576 1.38 6.87 -1.13
C CYS A 576 2.06 7.27 0.18
N PHE A 577 1.97 8.51 0.61
CA PHE A 577 2.61 8.98 1.85
C PHE A 577 1.82 8.60 3.11
N GLU A 578 2.47 8.67 4.26
CA GLU A 578 1.83 8.40 5.55
C GLU A 578 0.93 9.56 5.99
N CYS A 579 1.42 10.78 5.83
CA CYS A 579 0.74 12.01 6.23
C CYS A 579 0.80 13.06 5.14
N ILE A 580 -0.16 13.99 5.19
CA ILE A 580 -0.14 15.19 4.38
C ILE A 580 -0.43 16.39 5.25
N CYS A 581 0.32 17.48 5.05
CA CYS A 581 0.02 18.77 5.60
C CYS A 581 -0.57 19.71 4.55
N GLY A 582 -1.45 20.60 5.02
CA GLY A 582 -2.04 21.69 4.25
C GLY A 582 -2.11 22.96 5.08
N VAL A 583 -1.98 24.11 4.43
CA VAL A 583 -2.06 25.42 5.09
C VAL A 583 -3.50 25.74 5.45
N GLU A 584 -3.73 26.13 6.71
CA GLU A 584 -5.00 26.65 7.18
C GLU A 584 -4.89 28.19 7.27
N PRO A 585 -5.56 28.93 6.36
CA PRO A 585 -5.29 30.35 6.19
C PRO A 585 -5.85 31.24 7.29
N VAL A 586 -6.83 30.81 8.08
CA VAL A 586 -7.47 31.62 9.13
C VAL A 586 -6.55 31.74 10.36
N SER A 587 -5.99 30.61 10.81
CA SER A 587 -5.04 30.56 11.92
C SER A 587 -3.58 30.82 11.49
N MET A 588 -3.31 30.86 10.19
CA MET A 588 -1.95 30.83 9.64
C MET A 588 -1.16 29.62 10.17
N GLY A 589 -1.84 28.51 10.36
CA GLY A 589 -1.31 27.25 10.82
C GLY A 589 -1.25 26.19 9.75
N VAL A 590 -0.88 24.99 10.17
CA VAL A 590 -0.81 23.80 9.32
C VAL A 590 -1.67 22.70 9.91
N VAL A 591 -2.59 22.20 9.10
CA VAL A 591 -3.40 21.02 9.37
C VAL A 591 -2.66 19.81 8.81
N ILE A 592 -2.49 18.77 9.61
CA ILE A 592 -1.89 17.51 9.17
C ILE A 592 -2.90 16.39 9.37
N THR A 593 -3.05 15.53 8.36
CA THR A 593 -3.86 14.31 8.48
C THR A 593 -3.07 13.09 8.01
N MET A 594 -3.51 11.89 8.37
CA MET A 594 -2.85 10.63 8.01
C MET A 594 -3.76 9.75 7.15
N ARG A 595 -3.15 8.84 6.39
CA ARG A 595 -3.87 7.99 5.41
C ARG A 595 -4.91 7.06 6.01
N GLU A 596 -4.82 6.78 7.30
CA GLU A 596 -5.78 5.95 8.04
C GLU A 596 -7.01 6.76 8.52
N TYR A 597 -6.93 8.09 8.49
CA TYR A 597 -8.03 8.95 8.89
C TYR A 597 -8.95 9.27 7.72
N ALA A 598 -10.19 8.79 7.79
CA ALA A 598 -11.20 8.96 6.74
C ALA A 598 -12.14 10.18 6.95
N GLY A 599 -11.95 10.93 8.05
CA GLY A 599 -12.80 12.08 8.38
C GLY A 599 -12.43 13.36 7.64
N MET A 600 -13.26 14.39 7.81
CA MET A 600 -12.99 15.75 7.35
C MET A 600 -11.93 16.43 8.21
N THR A 601 -11.18 17.33 7.60
CA THR A 601 -10.23 18.22 8.27
C THR A 601 -10.74 19.66 8.31
N PRO A 602 -10.18 20.55 9.13
CA PRO A 602 -10.51 21.97 9.12
C PRO A 602 -10.33 22.71 7.78
N LEU A 603 -9.66 22.06 6.82
CA LEU A 603 -9.57 22.57 5.44
C LEU A 603 -10.83 22.27 4.61
N GLY A 604 -11.84 21.58 5.18
CA GLY A 604 -13.00 21.08 4.42
C GLY A 604 -12.62 20.00 3.40
N MET A 605 -11.53 19.29 3.64
CA MET A 605 -11.00 18.24 2.77
C MET A 605 -10.72 16.97 3.56
N THR A 606 -10.99 15.82 2.95
CA THR A 606 -10.52 14.52 3.43
C THR A 606 -9.04 14.31 3.12
N PHE A 607 -8.42 13.29 3.71
CA PHE A 607 -7.05 12.89 3.33
C PHE A 607 -6.92 12.64 1.83
N SER A 608 -7.89 11.95 1.22
CA SER A 608 -7.85 11.61 -0.20
C SER A 608 -7.90 12.83 -1.10
N GLU A 609 -8.69 13.84 -0.75
CA GLU A 609 -8.75 15.11 -1.49
C GLU A 609 -7.46 15.91 -1.35
N MET A 610 -6.91 16.03 -0.13
CA MET A 610 -5.60 16.66 0.08
C MET A 610 -4.51 15.92 -0.70
N ALA A 611 -4.51 14.58 -0.66
CA ALA A 611 -3.53 13.76 -1.37
C ALA A 611 -3.59 13.95 -2.89
N SER A 612 -4.77 14.20 -3.46
CA SER A 612 -4.93 14.48 -4.88
C SER A 612 -4.26 15.78 -5.33
N MET A 613 -4.03 16.71 -4.39
CA MET A 613 -3.35 17.99 -4.67
C MET A 613 -1.87 17.82 -4.98
N THR A 614 -1.23 16.78 -4.47
CA THR A 614 0.23 16.59 -4.56
C THR A 614 0.63 15.26 -5.19
N GLY A 615 -0.32 14.41 -5.58
CA GLY A 615 -0.06 13.11 -6.20
C GLY A 615 0.57 13.22 -7.59
N GLY A 616 1.14 12.11 -8.08
CA GLY A 616 1.69 12.04 -9.44
C GLY A 616 2.98 12.81 -9.69
N GLY A 617 3.69 13.23 -8.63
CA GLY A 617 4.93 14.00 -8.76
C GLY A 617 4.72 15.50 -8.98
N VAL A 618 3.58 16.05 -8.59
CA VAL A 618 3.26 17.50 -8.70
C VAL A 618 3.75 18.24 -7.45
N GLN A 619 4.29 19.43 -7.64
CA GLN A 619 4.57 20.39 -6.56
C GLN A 619 3.39 21.34 -6.38
N THR A 620 2.84 21.40 -5.18
CA THR A 620 1.70 22.28 -4.86
C THR A 620 2.06 23.11 -3.62
N PRO A 621 2.42 24.40 -3.79
CA PRO A 621 2.68 25.28 -2.65
C PRO A 621 1.53 25.26 -1.63
N GLY A 622 1.87 25.14 -0.36
CA GLY A 622 0.89 25.01 0.72
C GLY A 622 0.43 23.60 1.04
N PHE A 623 0.81 22.58 0.23
CA PHE A 623 0.54 21.17 0.50
C PHE A 623 1.81 20.33 0.37
N MET A 624 2.04 19.41 1.29
CA MET A 624 3.21 18.54 1.26
C MET A 624 2.91 17.19 1.90
N GLY A 625 3.13 16.10 1.13
CA GLY A 625 3.15 14.74 1.68
C GLY A 625 4.44 14.47 2.46
N HIS A 626 4.35 13.71 3.56
CA HIS A 626 5.51 13.40 4.40
C HIS A 626 5.30 12.12 5.23
N GLY A 627 6.39 11.61 5.82
CA GLY A 627 6.33 10.53 6.81
C GLY A 627 5.92 11.05 8.20
N LYS A 628 5.35 10.19 9.05
CA LYS A 628 4.91 10.54 10.42
C LYS A 628 6.05 11.11 11.26
N HIS A 629 7.25 10.54 11.14
CA HIS A 629 8.40 10.98 11.95
C HIS A 629 8.87 12.39 11.65
N PHE A 630 8.65 12.90 10.45
CA PHE A 630 9.06 14.24 10.07
C PHE A 630 8.32 15.35 10.84
N ILE A 631 7.10 15.07 11.34
CA ILE A 631 6.26 16.02 12.09
C ILE A 631 6.99 16.59 13.32
N ALA A 632 7.77 15.77 14.02
CA ALA A 632 8.51 16.17 15.22
C ALA A 632 9.99 16.51 14.94
N SER A 633 10.40 16.57 13.67
CA SER A 633 11.75 17.00 13.30
C SER A 633 11.91 18.49 13.44
N LYS A 634 13.13 18.93 13.81
CA LYS A 634 13.53 20.36 13.80
C LYS A 634 13.48 20.98 12.39
N LYS A 635 13.48 20.13 11.35
CA LYS A 635 13.46 20.52 9.95
C LYS A 635 12.05 20.58 9.36
N PHE A 636 11.02 20.10 10.10
CA PHE A 636 9.64 20.14 9.63
C PHE A 636 9.22 21.58 9.34
N ILE A 637 8.95 21.88 8.08
CA ILE A 637 8.61 23.25 7.59
C ILE A 637 9.40 24.38 8.29
N ALA A 638 10.69 24.14 8.52
CA ALA A 638 11.52 25.08 9.29
C ALA A 638 11.59 26.47 8.63
N ALA A 639 11.46 26.53 7.31
CA ALA A 639 11.41 27.78 6.57
C ALA A 639 10.20 28.67 6.95
N GLU A 640 9.10 28.05 7.36
CA GLU A 640 7.84 28.72 7.71
C GLU A 640 7.59 28.81 9.22
N GLY A 641 8.53 28.40 10.06
CA GLY A 641 8.43 28.50 11.51
C GLY A 641 8.30 27.16 12.24
N GLY A 642 8.39 26.05 11.53
CA GLY A 642 8.53 24.72 12.12
C GLY A 642 7.26 24.15 12.73
N LEU A 643 7.46 23.17 13.61
CA LEU A 643 6.35 22.44 14.25
C LEU A 643 5.39 23.31 15.08
N GLY A 644 5.82 24.50 15.50
CA GLY A 644 4.95 25.48 16.18
C GLY A 644 3.78 25.98 15.33
N ARG A 645 3.77 25.67 14.01
CA ARG A 645 2.65 25.93 13.10
C ARG A 645 1.57 24.86 13.10
N ILE A 646 1.78 23.70 13.72
CA ILE A 646 0.84 22.59 13.70
C ILE A 646 -0.37 22.93 14.60
N VAL A 647 -1.51 23.14 13.99
CA VAL A 647 -2.75 23.55 14.70
C VAL A 647 -3.77 22.42 14.85
N TRP A 648 -3.66 21.38 14.00
CA TRP A 648 -4.62 20.28 14.03
C TRP A 648 -3.98 18.96 13.59
N LEU A 649 -4.29 17.88 14.29
CA LEU A 649 -3.93 16.49 13.99
C LEU A 649 -5.13 15.59 14.30
N PRO A 650 -5.38 14.49 13.54
CA PRO A 650 -6.26 13.43 14.02
C PRO A 650 -5.83 12.96 15.41
N LYS A 651 -6.77 12.72 16.28
CA LYS A 651 -6.52 12.30 17.68
C LYS A 651 -5.58 11.12 17.78
N GLU A 652 -5.78 10.12 16.94
CA GLU A 652 -4.91 8.94 16.90
C GLU A 652 -3.46 9.30 16.58
N LEU A 653 -3.22 10.14 15.57
CA LEU A 653 -1.88 10.61 15.20
C LEU A 653 -1.27 11.46 16.31
N LYS A 654 -2.07 12.36 16.91
CA LYS A 654 -1.65 13.20 18.03
C LYS A 654 -1.17 12.36 19.22
N GLU A 655 -1.91 11.31 19.58
CA GLU A 655 -1.51 10.42 20.68
C GLU A 655 -0.26 9.60 20.32
N GLN A 656 -0.14 9.11 19.10
CA GLN A 656 1.06 8.41 18.65
C GLN A 656 2.33 9.27 18.69
N MET A 657 2.18 10.58 18.46
CA MET A 657 3.29 11.53 18.36
C MET A 657 3.48 12.38 19.63
N ARG A 658 2.60 12.25 20.64
CA ARG A 658 2.53 13.10 21.84
C ARG A 658 3.89 13.39 22.48
N ASP A 659 4.59 12.35 22.85
CA ASP A 659 5.87 12.49 23.58
C ASP A 659 6.92 13.21 22.73
N LYS A 660 7.01 12.85 21.45
CA LYS A 660 7.98 13.46 20.51
C LYS A 660 7.65 14.92 20.22
N LEU A 661 6.36 15.26 20.07
CA LEU A 661 5.92 16.65 19.88
C LEU A 661 6.24 17.51 21.09
N ASN A 662 5.95 16.99 22.30
CA ASN A 662 6.24 17.71 23.54
C ASN A 662 7.75 17.89 23.75
N GLU A 663 8.57 16.88 23.50
CA GLU A 663 10.03 16.95 23.58
C GLU A 663 10.60 17.97 22.60
N ALA A 664 10.18 17.90 21.33
CA ALA A 664 10.64 18.81 20.29
C ALA A 664 10.19 20.27 20.54
N ALA A 665 8.94 20.48 20.96
CA ALA A 665 8.44 21.83 21.27
C ALA A 665 9.12 22.43 22.51
N LYS A 666 9.41 21.61 23.51
CA LYS A 666 10.17 22.05 24.70
C LYS A 666 11.58 22.49 24.31
N GLU A 667 12.23 21.72 23.46
CA GLU A 667 13.60 22.04 23.00
C GLU A 667 13.64 23.31 22.12
N LEU A 668 12.69 23.46 21.19
CA LEU A 668 12.72 24.51 20.16
C LEU A 668 12.09 25.83 20.61
N TYR A 669 11.04 25.77 21.43
CA TYR A 669 10.19 26.92 21.76
C TYR A 669 10.03 27.15 23.26
N ASP A 670 10.60 26.28 24.12
CA ASP A 670 10.38 26.24 25.58
C ASP A 670 8.89 26.11 25.97
N VAL A 671 8.11 25.38 25.15
CA VAL A 671 6.67 25.12 25.36
C VAL A 671 6.49 23.73 25.96
N ASP A 672 5.80 23.67 27.09
CA ASP A 672 5.42 22.40 27.74
C ASP A 672 4.05 21.93 27.23
N ASN A 673 3.85 20.60 27.13
CA ASN A 673 2.58 19.97 26.75
C ASN A 673 2.02 20.49 25.41
N PHE A 674 2.87 20.73 24.44
CA PHE A 674 2.49 21.28 23.13
C PHE A 674 1.40 20.43 22.42
N ALA A 675 1.44 19.10 22.55
CA ALA A 675 0.44 18.23 21.97
C ALA A 675 -0.98 18.51 22.47
N ASP A 676 -1.13 19.01 23.71
CA ASP A 676 -2.45 19.39 24.26
C ASP A 676 -2.94 20.75 23.71
N MET A 677 -2.07 21.52 23.08
CA MET A 677 -2.45 22.78 22.42
C MET A 677 -2.92 22.57 20.99
N ILE A 678 -2.65 21.40 20.39
CA ILE A 678 -3.05 21.05 19.03
C ILE A 678 -4.50 20.51 19.07
N ALA A 679 -5.39 21.03 18.22
CA ALA A 679 -6.76 20.54 18.09
C ALA A 679 -6.81 19.16 17.41
N ASP A 680 -7.95 18.48 17.56
CA ASP A 680 -8.26 17.23 16.85
C ASP A 680 -9.76 17.19 16.49
N GLU A 681 -10.22 16.10 15.87
CA GLU A 681 -11.60 15.93 15.42
C GLU A 681 -12.66 15.97 16.55
N THR A 682 -12.27 15.84 17.81
CA THR A 682 -13.19 15.99 18.95
C THR A 682 -13.44 17.45 19.31
N ILE A 683 -12.62 18.37 18.79
CA ILE A 683 -12.66 19.81 19.04
C ILE A 683 -13.20 20.52 17.80
N CYS A 684 -12.66 20.24 16.63
CA CYS A 684 -13.03 20.86 15.37
C CYS A 684 -12.87 19.87 14.22
N THR A 685 -13.84 19.77 13.32
CA THR A 685 -13.79 18.94 12.11
C THR A 685 -13.70 19.75 10.82
N GLU A 686 -14.53 20.79 10.66
CA GLU A 686 -14.66 21.53 9.40
C GLU A 686 -14.68 23.06 9.56
N ASP A 687 -14.80 23.56 10.80
CA ASP A 687 -14.97 24.98 11.05
C ASP A 687 -13.67 25.66 11.47
N PRO A 688 -13.04 26.48 10.59
CA PRO A 688 -11.82 27.20 10.92
C PRO A 688 -11.96 28.23 12.04
N GLU A 689 -13.19 28.77 12.27
CA GLU A 689 -13.42 29.72 13.36
C GLU A 689 -13.44 29.00 14.71
N GLU A 690 -14.01 27.79 14.77
CA GLU A 690 -13.98 26.95 15.96
C GLU A 690 -12.53 26.55 16.29
N LEU A 691 -11.73 26.22 15.29
CA LEU A 691 -10.31 25.96 15.43
C LEU A 691 -9.58 27.19 16.02
N LEU A 692 -9.78 28.37 15.44
CA LEU A 692 -9.13 29.62 15.91
C LEU A 692 -9.51 29.97 17.36
N ASN A 693 -10.77 29.76 17.72
CA ASN A 693 -11.25 29.98 19.10
C ASN A 693 -10.51 29.06 20.09
N TYR A 694 -10.39 27.77 19.76
CA TYR A 694 -9.65 26.83 20.60
C TYR A 694 -8.18 27.22 20.75
N LEU A 695 -7.50 27.54 19.63
CA LEU A 695 -6.08 27.96 19.63
C LEU A 695 -5.88 29.21 20.51
N THR A 696 -6.87 30.12 20.51
CA THR A 696 -6.84 31.32 21.34
C THR A 696 -7.01 30.98 22.83
N GLU A 697 -7.91 30.06 23.16
CA GLU A 697 -8.13 29.60 24.54
C GLU A 697 -6.88 28.94 25.14
N VAL A 698 -6.21 28.10 24.38
CA VAL A 698 -5.00 27.39 24.85
C VAL A 698 -3.72 28.22 24.72
N GLY A 699 -3.76 29.38 24.08
CA GLY A 699 -2.60 30.26 23.87
C GLY A 699 -1.56 29.63 22.92
N HIS A 700 -2.02 29.07 21.80
CA HIS A 700 -1.17 28.34 20.87
C HIS A 700 -0.06 29.24 20.26
N PRO A 701 1.18 28.76 20.12
CA PRO A 701 2.31 29.54 19.60
C PRO A 701 2.07 30.22 18.25
N VAL A 702 1.28 29.59 17.37
CA VAL A 702 0.99 30.12 16.02
C VAL A 702 0.43 31.53 16.04
N LEU A 703 -0.31 31.92 17.10
CA LEU A 703 -0.94 33.24 17.21
C LEU A 703 0.07 34.39 17.37
N SER A 704 1.31 34.07 17.74
CA SER A 704 2.39 35.05 17.89
C SER A 704 3.40 35.01 16.73
N MET A 705 3.20 34.09 15.77
CA MET A 705 4.09 33.96 14.61
C MET A 705 3.70 34.94 13.50
N GLU A 706 4.69 35.42 12.76
CA GLU A 706 4.43 36.22 11.56
C GLU A 706 3.58 35.43 10.55
N PRO A 707 2.65 36.05 9.84
CA PRO A 707 1.89 35.42 8.78
C PRO A 707 2.81 34.76 7.72
N PHE A 708 2.29 33.75 7.02
CA PHE A 708 3.01 33.21 5.87
C PHE A 708 3.16 34.27 4.78
N ASP A 709 4.33 34.33 4.16
CA ASP A 709 4.53 35.02 2.89
C ASP A 709 3.92 34.14 1.77
N MET A 710 2.63 34.36 1.48
CA MET A 710 1.88 33.60 0.47
C MET A 710 1.98 34.25 -0.92
#